data_d8c66c66133987fcd0d866863209608b
#
_entry.id   d8c66c66133987fcd0d866863209608b
#
_cell.length_a   1.000
_cell.length_b   1.000
_cell.length_c   1.000
_cell.angle_alpha   90.00
_cell.angle_beta   90.00
_cell.angle_gamma   90.00
#
_symmetry.space_group_name_H-M   'P 1'
#
loop_
_entity.id
_entity.type
_entity.pdbx_description
1 polymer ?
#
loop_
_entity_poly.entity_id
_entity_poly.type
_entity_poly.pdbx_seq_one_letter_code
_entity_poly.pdbx_strand_id
1 'polypeptide(L)'
;LNLFVIYEQDKNSLASVFSKSHPSILQRPLVIIIKALCLIVLTWVLFPISAQEQDDSTIIYEFSYFTQYNPVTLTDMIRNIPGGQTILRRRGGPGGSNNRGFGSTDAQVLINGRRMAGKINNMSTALARIQAAQVERIELIRGNAEGLDIRNEGIIYNVILQEGAENASSGFLDIGVTEIDNMEGEPAILASYNASRGPLEFGASYQYETRPRLNLVDEEVLNPDRTPREFRHLYNAQTRRNHIITGNVGYEFQNGVILQLNGLISDNEQVYDRHEDQFLVNSDGVLIANAIEIGDINNLNQEFELGGDLEFEVSNLGRLKTLFVVNRRENDDDIVQDTIANNITSRLFSSIADYDEGETIVRSAMTSVIGGHTLEYGVEAAFNTLDKSFSFNNYPLANAVVEEDRYEVFVTHSVLLTDKVSLQTALTGEHSKIFQNREGQTNDRSFRYLKPRVELRYDLTPSDQFRLLGERTASQLNLNEFVASRNVDDELINFGNPNLEPESISSYSLSYERRFANDGGSIELKAAYEDISDHIDRILIGGDDAAVGNIGDAWRKNLELNLNTRFGFINLPSAVLTLSYTFEDSETTDPFTGKKRRLHYSTPDYFQVSFRHDLEGSNIAYGFNAHRRSGRLRQDVSFFEETDFDIHLSTAFIEYNFTPSVKVRFAGAHFLNEDRRVFDKTFYKGNIANSVIKRIESQDWTIAPDYVLSLQAIF
;
A
#
# COMPACT_ATOMS: atom_id res chain seq x y z
N LEU A 1 14.45 -34.70 -10.61
CA LEU A 1 15.50 -35.75 -10.43
C LEU A 1 16.83 -35.44 -11.14
N ASN A 2 16.98 -34.24 -11.74
CA ASN A 2 18.19 -33.82 -12.46
C ASN A 2 18.93 -32.62 -11.82
N LEU A 3 18.57 -32.21 -10.62
CA LEU A 3 19.25 -31.12 -9.87
C LEU A 3 20.30 -31.60 -8.86
N PHE A 4 20.57 -32.89 -8.79
CA PHE A 4 21.47 -33.51 -7.79
C PHE A 4 22.94 -33.63 -8.20
N VAL A 5 23.39 -33.07 -9.34
CA VAL A 5 24.74 -33.37 -9.88
C VAL A 5 25.73 -32.22 -9.87
N ILE A 6 25.39 -31.01 -9.42
CA ILE A 6 26.31 -29.85 -9.47
C ILE A 6 26.98 -29.51 -8.11
N TYR A 7 26.67 -30.16 -7.00
CA TYR A 7 27.11 -29.71 -5.66
C TYR A 7 28.20 -30.54 -4.98
N GLU A 8 29.03 -31.29 -5.74
CA GLU A 8 30.10 -32.10 -5.14
C GLU A 8 31.56 -31.60 -5.33
N GLN A 9 31.77 -30.33 -5.72
CA GLN A 9 33.11 -29.75 -5.83
C GLN A 9 33.17 -28.38 -5.18
N ASP A 10 33.16 -28.27 -3.85
CA ASP A 10 34.00 -27.28 -3.13
C ASP A 10 33.88 -27.42 -1.60
N LYS A 11 34.37 -28.52 -1.04
CA LYS A 11 34.40 -28.74 0.43
C LYS A 11 35.52 -27.99 1.18
N ASN A 12 36.31 -27.14 0.53
CA ASN A 12 37.48 -26.51 1.16
C ASN A 12 37.42 -24.96 1.25
N SER A 13 36.29 -24.30 1.03
CA SER A 13 36.24 -22.84 1.07
C SER A 13 35.22 -22.21 2.04
N LEU A 14 34.53 -22.99 2.88
CA LEU A 14 33.53 -22.45 3.82
C LEU A 14 34.06 -21.39 4.80
N ALA A 15 35.35 -21.38 5.07
CA ALA A 15 35.99 -20.38 5.97
C ALA A 15 36.34 -19.04 5.28
N SER A 16 36.33 -18.97 3.94
CA SER A 16 36.76 -17.78 3.19
C SER A 16 35.64 -16.90 2.67
N VAL A 17 34.40 -17.36 2.67
CA VAL A 17 33.24 -16.63 2.15
C VAL A 17 32.65 -15.65 3.19
N PHE A 18 32.81 -15.94 4.47
CA PHE A 18 32.17 -15.18 5.55
C PHE A 18 33.00 -14.03 6.17
N SER A 19 34.15 -13.69 5.64
CA SER A 19 34.90 -12.57 6.16
C SER A 19 34.84 -11.39 5.20
N LYS A 20 33.80 -10.59 5.24
CA LYS A 20 33.75 -9.14 4.92
C LYS A 20 32.34 -8.60 4.76
N SER A 21 31.63 -8.35 5.84
CA SER A 21 30.58 -7.35 5.85
C SER A 21 31.21 -5.96 6.02
N HIS A 22 31.75 -5.39 4.95
CA HIS A 22 32.02 -3.95 4.91
C HIS A 22 30.99 -3.30 4.01
N PRO A 23 30.37 -2.18 4.45
CA PRO A 23 29.48 -1.40 3.57
C PRO A 23 30.25 -1.06 2.31
N SER A 24 29.67 -1.36 1.14
CA SER A 24 30.31 -1.17 -0.14
C SER A 24 30.80 0.28 -0.28
N ILE A 25 32.03 0.46 -0.75
CA ILE A 25 32.70 1.77 -0.94
C ILE A 25 31.86 2.74 -1.80
N LEU A 26 30.89 2.23 -2.57
CA LEU A 26 29.96 3.00 -3.41
C LEU A 26 28.78 3.63 -2.65
N GLN A 27 28.42 3.15 -1.47
CA GLN A 27 27.25 3.66 -0.72
C GLN A 27 27.47 5.04 -0.10
N ARG A 28 28.67 5.32 0.42
CA ARG A 28 28.99 6.62 1.03
C ARG A 28 28.88 7.81 0.08
N PRO A 29 29.42 7.76 -1.16
CA PRO A 29 29.29 8.87 -2.08
C PRO A 29 27.85 9.08 -2.56
N LEU A 30 27.03 8.03 -2.69
CA LEU A 30 25.64 8.15 -3.17
C LEU A 30 24.73 8.81 -2.11
N VAL A 31 24.89 8.50 -0.83
CA VAL A 31 24.18 9.18 0.28
C VAL A 31 24.59 10.67 0.35
N ILE A 32 25.86 10.98 0.10
CA ILE A 32 26.34 12.37 0.02
C ILE A 32 25.74 13.08 -1.19
N ILE A 33 25.67 12.43 -2.34
CA ILE A 33 25.06 12.96 -3.56
C ILE A 33 23.56 13.21 -3.35
N ILE A 34 22.84 12.30 -2.69
CA ILE A 34 21.42 12.47 -2.38
C ILE A 34 21.22 13.65 -1.41
N LYS A 35 22.00 13.72 -0.33
CA LYS A 35 21.97 14.87 0.59
C LYS A 35 22.34 16.19 -0.10
N ALA A 36 23.31 16.17 -1.00
CA ALA A 36 23.69 17.33 -1.81
C ALA A 36 22.60 17.72 -2.81
N LEU A 37 21.93 16.75 -3.45
CA LEU A 37 20.76 16.98 -4.31
C LEU A 37 19.60 17.60 -3.52
N CYS A 38 19.31 17.10 -2.34
CA CYS A 38 18.30 17.69 -1.45
C CYS A 38 18.67 19.13 -1.06
N LEU A 39 19.95 19.40 -0.81
CA LEU A 39 20.43 20.74 -0.49
C LEU A 39 20.36 21.70 -1.69
N ILE A 40 20.68 21.21 -2.88
CA ILE A 40 20.57 21.96 -4.16
C ILE A 40 19.09 22.26 -4.44
N VAL A 41 18.19 21.30 -4.25
CA VAL A 41 16.73 21.51 -4.40
C VAL A 41 16.24 22.55 -3.39
N LEU A 42 16.73 22.54 -2.15
CA LEU A 42 16.38 23.52 -1.13
C LEU A 42 16.85 24.95 -1.53
N THR A 43 18.00 25.08 -2.19
CA THR A 43 18.49 26.38 -2.68
C THR A 43 17.67 26.91 -3.86
N TRP A 44 17.11 26.03 -4.73
CA TRP A 44 16.24 26.43 -5.84
C TRP A 44 14.88 26.96 -5.39
N VAL A 45 14.39 26.54 -4.22
CA VAL A 45 13.15 27.08 -3.60
C VAL A 45 13.31 28.56 -3.25
N LEU A 46 14.53 29.03 -3.03
CA LEU A 46 14.82 30.40 -2.60
C LEU A 46 15.02 31.41 -3.74
N PHE A 47 15.08 30.98 -5.01
CA PHE A 47 15.21 31.90 -6.15
C PHE A 47 13.84 32.27 -6.72
N PRO A 48 13.53 33.57 -6.89
CA PRO A 48 12.30 34.02 -7.54
C PRO A 48 12.41 33.75 -9.04
N ILE A 49 11.84 32.64 -9.50
CA ILE A 49 11.56 32.43 -10.92
C ILE A 49 10.24 33.15 -11.19
N SER A 50 10.25 34.05 -12.17
CA SER A 50 9.06 34.83 -12.57
C SER A 50 7.88 33.92 -12.84
N ALA A 51 6.87 33.96 -12.01
CA ALA A 51 5.61 33.24 -12.21
C ALA A 51 4.81 33.95 -13.32
N GLN A 52 4.32 33.18 -14.28
CA GLN A 52 3.31 33.66 -15.22
C GLN A 52 1.95 33.57 -14.49
N GLU A 53 1.21 34.67 -14.47
CA GLU A 53 -0.12 34.74 -13.87
C GLU A 53 -1.07 33.76 -14.58
N GLN A 54 -1.46 32.70 -13.88
CA GLN A 54 -2.59 31.86 -14.21
C GLN A 54 -3.49 31.82 -12.98
N ASP A 55 -4.66 32.42 -13.09
CA ASP A 55 -5.55 32.78 -11.97
C ASP A 55 -6.62 31.69 -11.72
N ASP A 56 -6.28 30.40 -11.71
CA ASP A 56 -7.28 29.36 -11.47
C ASP A 56 -6.80 28.30 -10.47
N SER A 57 -7.64 28.01 -9.48
CA SER A 57 -7.48 26.88 -8.55
C SER A 57 -7.56 25.51 -9.27
N THR A 58 -8.00 25.51 -10.52
CA THR A 58 -8.12 24.34 -11.40
C THR A 58 -7.20 24.50 -12.61
N ILE A 59 -6.33 23.52 -12.83
CA ILE A 59 -5.47 23.49 -14.04
C ILE A 59 -6.06 22.48 -15.01
N ILE A 60 -6.28 22.93 -16.25
CA ILE A 60 -6.89 22.12 -17.29
C ILE A 60 -5.81 21.61 -18.24
N TYR A 61 -5.72 20.30 -18.39
CA TYR A 61 -4.90 19.61 -19.36
C TYR A 61 -5.79 19.06 -20.47
N GLU A 62 -5.86 19.77 -21.58
CA GLU A 62 -6.60 19.32 -22.78
C GLU A 62 -5.94 18.07 -23.38
N PHE A 63 -6.69 17.25 -24.11
CA PHE A 63 -6.17 16.05 -24.79
C PHE A 63 -4.94 16.37 -25.65
N SER A 64 -4.93 17.53 -26.33
CA SER A 64 -3.81 17.99 -27.18
C SER A 64 -2.45 18.09 -26.44
N TYR A 65 -2.47 18.38 -25.14
CA TYR A 65 -1.29 18.39 -24.29
C TYR A 65 -0.59 17.02 -24.26
N PHE A 66 -1.38 15.96 -24.28
CA PHE A 66 -0.88 14.58 -24.12
C PHE A 66 -0.42 13.95 -25.43
N THR A 67 -0.82 14.49 -26.60
CA THR A 67 -0.50 13.89 -27.92
C THR A 67 1.00 13.71 -28.16
N GLN A 68 1.83 14.57 -27.61
CA GLN A 68 3.30 14.49 -27.68
C GLN A 68 3.86 13.24 -26.97
N TYR A 69 3.13 12.64 -26.02
CA TYR A 69 3.55 11.48 -25.24
C TYR A 69 2.97 10.18 -25.77
N ASN A 70 2.19 10.21 -26.87
CA ASN A 70 1.51 9.06 -27.45
C ASN A 70 0.79 8.19 -26.38
N PRO A 71 -0.09 8.76 -25.53
CA PRO A 71 -0.74 8.00 -24.46
C PRO A 71 -1.70 6.97 -25.06
N VAL A 72 -1.69 5.78 -24.50
CA VAL A 72 -2.60 4.68 -24.86
C VAL A 72 -3.80 4.65 -23.90
N THR A 73 -3.53 4.85 -22.62
CA THR A 73 -4.53 4.79 -21.54
C THR A 73 -4.58 6.09 -20.75
N LEU A 74 -5.64 6.27 -19.97
CA LEU A 74 -5.74 7.36 -18.98
C LEU A 74 -4.59 7.30 -17.96
N THR A 75 -4.12 6.11 -17.60
CA THR A 75 -2.93 5.94 -16.75
C THR A 75 -1.70 6.60 -17.37
N ASP A 76 -1.51 6.46 -18.69
CA ASP A 76 -0.40 7.12 -19.39
C ASP A 76 -0.54 8.65 -19.38
N MET A 77 -1.79 9.15 -19.47
CA MET A 77 -2.04 10.60 -19.37
C MET A 77 -1.74 11.13 -17.98
N ILE A 78 -2.26 10.49 -16.92
CA ILE A 78 -2.03 10.91 -15.53
C ILE A 78 -0.54 10.87 -15.17
N ARG A 79 0.21 9.89 -15.65
CA ARG A 79 1.68 9.83 -15.46
C ARG A 79 2.39 11.05 -15.99
N ASN A 80 1.86 11.65 -17.04
CA ASN A 80 2.43 12.82 -17.70
C ASN A 80 1.94 14.16 -17.13
N ILE A 81 1.11 14.16 -16.10
CA ILE A 81 0.75 15.36 -15.33
C ILE A 81 1.72 15.51 -14.15
N PRO A 82 2.23 16.72 -13.85
CA PRO A 82 3.02 16.95 -12.64
C PRO A 82 2.31 16.47 -11.37
N GLY A 83 2.98 15.59 -10.62
CA GLY A 83 2.40 14.96 -9.42
C GLY A 83 1.55 13.70 -9.67
N GLY A 84 1.14 13.41 -10.91
CA GLY A 84 0.27 12.28 -11.25
C GLY A 84 0.86 10.91 -10.92
N GLN A 85 2.17 10.76 -11.02
CA GLN A 85 2.84 9.52 -10.64
C GLN A 85 2.71 9.18 -9.14
N THR A 86 2.65 10.20 -8.29
CA THR A 86 2.47 10.00 -6.84
C THR A 86 1.13 9.36 -6.54
N ILE A 87 0.08 9.74 -7.28
CA ILE A 87 -1.27 9.19 -7.12
C ILE A 87 -1.36 7.74 -7.60
N LEU A 88 -0.77 7.44 -8.74
CA LEU A 88 -0.74 6.09 -9.29
C LEU A 88 0.04 5.09 -8.42
N ARG A 89 0.93 5.59 -7.55
CA ARG A 89 1.76 4.78 -6.65
C ARG A 89 1.22 4.62 -5.24
N ARG A 90 0.27 5.43 -4.82
CA ARG A 90 -0.38 5.25 -3.52
C ARG A 90 -1.11 3.89 -3.53
N ARG A 91 -0.36 2.84 -3.28
CA ARG A 91 -0.92 1.61 -2.71
C ARG A 91 -1.36 2.01 -1.31
N GLY A 92 -2.56 1.61 -0.91
CA GLY A 92 -2.97 1.74 0.48
C GLY A 92 -1.80 1.39 1.38
N GLY A 93 -1.47 2.25 2.35
CA GLY A 93 -0.29 2.08 3.23
C GLY A 93 -0.32 0.73 3.97
N PRO A 94 0.69 0.40 4.80
CA PRO A 94 0.75 -0.87 5.54
C PRO A 94 -0.45 -1.17 6.45
N GLY A 95 -1.42 -0.25 6.58
CA GLY A 95 -2.72 -0.41 7.22
C GLY A 95 -3.91 -0.39 6.24
N GLY A 96 -3.66 -0.33 4.92
CA GLY A 96 -4.71 -0.10 3.91
C GLY A 96 -5.74 -1.23 3.76
N SER A 97 -5.44 -2.45 4.20
CA SER A 97 -6.40 -3.56 4.20
C SER A 97 -7.35 -3.55 5.41
N ASN A 98 -7.06 -2.79 6.45
CA ASN A 98 -7.82 -2.80 7.70
C ASN A 98 -8.78 -1.60 7.85
N ASN A 99 -8.82 -0.69 6.88
CA ASN A 99 -9.72 0.45 6.92
C ASN A 99 -11.13 0.02 6.50
N ARG A 100 -11.98 -0.24 7.48
CA ARG A 100 -13.40 -0.55 7.32
C ARG A 100 -14.21 0.75 7.19
N GLY A 101 -15.29 0.74 6.42
CA GLY A 101 -16.10 1.92 6.14
C GLY A 101 -15.59 2.76 4.95
N PHE A 102 -16.32 3.80 4.58
CA PHE A 102 -15.97 4.70 3.47
C PHE A 102 -15.02 5.84 3.87
N GLY A 103 -14.69 6.01 5.14
CA GLY A 103 -13.90 7.15 5.65
C GLY A 103 -12.45 7.22 5.18
N SER A 104 -11.93 6.15 4.59
CA SER A 104 -10.50 6.00 4.27
C SER A 104 -10.17 5.87 2.78
N THR A 105 -11.15 5.97 1.88
CA THR A 105 -10.89 5.90 0.44
C THR A 105 -10.31 7.21 -0.06
N ASP A 106 -9.00 7.27 -0.22
CA ASP A 106 -8.23 8.36 -0.86
C ASP A 106 -8.46 8.42 -2.37
N ALA A 107 -9.72 8.56 -2.81
CA ALA A 107 -10.02 8.73 -4.22
C ALA A 107 -9.61 10.13 -4.66
N GLN A 108 -8.44 10.24 -5.28
CA GLN A 108 -7.92 11.47 -5.87
C GLN A 108 -8.26 11.61 -7.36
N VAL A 109 -8.93 10.61 -7.95
CA VAL A 109 -9.34 10.63 -9.34
C VAL A 109 -10.87 10.50 -9.45
N LEU A 110 -11.48 11.43 -10.16
CA LEU A 110 -12.89 11.45 -10.50
C LEU A 110 -13.05 11.24 -12.01
N ILE A 111 -14.12 10.58 -12.42
CA ILE A 111 -14.54 10.49 -13.83
C ILE A 111 -15.84 11.27 -13.97
N ASN A 112 -15.84 12.30 -14.82
CA ASN A 112 -16.98 13.22 -15.00
C ASN A 112 -17.51 13.77 -13.66
N GLY A 113 -16.60 14.15 -12.75
CA GLY A 113 -16.94 14.69 -11.43
C GLY A 113 -17.36 13.66 -10.38
N ARG A 114 -17.32 12.37 -10.71
CA ARG A 114 -17.82 11.29 -9.84
C ARG A 114 -16.70 10.35 -9.42
N ARG A 115 -16.77 9.86 -8.19
CA ARG A 115 -15.90 8.76 -7.73
C ARG A 115 -16.31 7.46 -8.37
N MET A 116 -15.34 6.62 -8.67
CA MET A 116 -15.64 5.22 -8.96
C MET A 116 -16.12 4.53 -7.68
N ALA A 117 -17.30 3.94 -7.71
CA ALA A 117 -17.85 3.19 -6.60
C ALA A 117 -17.08 1.87 -6.42
N GLY A 118 -16.85 1.46 -5.16
CA GLY A 118 -16.17 0.22 -4.78
C GLY A 118 -15.00 0.45 -3.84
N LYS A 119 -14.77 -0.50 -2.95
CA LYS A 119 -13.71 -0.45 -1.94
C LYS A 119 -12.45 -1.18 -2.40
N ILE A 120 -12.63 -2.29 -3.13
CA ILE A 120 -11.56 -3.19 -3.56
C ILE A 120 -11.16 -2.94 -5.01
N ASN A 121 -11.99 -2.24 -5.78
CA ASN A 121 -11.71 -1.95 -7.17
C ASN A 121 -10.45 -1.06 -7.27
N ASN A 122 -9.32 -1.69 -7.65
CA ASN A 122 -8.03 -1.01 -7.70
C ASN A 122 -8.07 0.14 -8.71
N MET A 123 -7.88 1.37 -8.22
CA MET A 123 -7.86 2.59 -9.01
C MET A 123 -6.93 2.48 -10.23
N SER A 124 -5.74 1.93 -10.07
CA SER A 124 -4.76 1.82 -11.16
C SER A 124 -5.25 0.92 -12.28
N THR A 125 -5.94 -0.17 -11.96
CA THR A 125 -6.53 -1.08 -12.95
C THR A 125 -7.72 -0.43 -13.66
N ALA A 126 -8.54 0.32 -12.94
CA ALA A 126 -9.68 1.03 -13.54
C ALA A 126 -9.22 2.14 -14.50
N LEU A 127 -8.19 2.91 -14.13
CA LEU A 127 -7.61 3.95 -15.00
C LEU A 127 -6.92 3.37 -16.23
N ALA A 128 -6.30 2.19 -16.13
CA ALA A 128 -5.67 1.52 -17.26
C ALA A 128 -6.69 1.07 -18.33
N ARG A 129 -7.97 0.92 -17.98
CA ARG A 129 -9.05 0.49 -18.91
C ARG A 129 -9.63 1.62 -19.72
N ILE A 130 -9.46 2.89 -19.30
CA ILE A 130 -9.97 4.05 -20.02
C ILE A 130 -8.95 4.43 -21.10
N GLN A 131 -9.41 4.45 -22.36
CA GLN A 131 -8.57 4.86 -23.48
C GLN A 131 -8.26 6.35 -23.39
N ALA A 132 -7.01 6.72 -23.68
CA ALA A 132 -6.63 8.13 -23.77
C ALA A 132 -7.52 8.91 -24.77
N ALA A 133 -7.87 8.28 -25.89
CA ALA A 133 -8.72 8.87 -26.92
C ALA A 133 -10.16 9.20 -26.48
N GLN A 134 -10.64 8.60 -25.38
CA GLN A 134 -11.96 8.91 -24.81
C GLN A 134 -11.92 10.11 -23.86
N VAL A 135 -10.75 10.58 -23.48
CA VAL A 135 -10.58 11.71 -22.56
C VAL A 135 -10.61 13.01 -23.37
N GLU A 136 -11.46 13.94 -22.98
CA GLU A 136 -11.48 15.31 -23.52
C GLU A 136 -10.38 16.13 -22.85
N ARG A 137 -10.37 16.13 -21.50
CA ARG A 137 -9.41 16.85 -20.69
C ARG A 137 -9.29 16.24 -19.29
N ILE A 138 -8.22 16.59 -18.59
CA ILE A 138 -8.04 16.29 -17.18
C ILE A 138 -7.93 17.61 -16.42
N GLU A 139 -8.81 17.79 -15.46
CA GLU A 139 -8.86 18.96 -14.58
C GLU A 139 -8.12 18.62 -13.28
N LEU A 140 -7.04 19.31 -13.03
CA LEU A 140 -6.29 19.21 -11.80
C LEU A 140 -6.83 20.23 -10.81
N ILE A 141 -7.65 19.78 -9.86
CA ILE A 141 -8.35 20.60 -8.90
C ILE A 141 -7.54 20.65 -7.61
N ARG A 142 -7.16 21.84 -7.18
CA ARG A 142 -6.27 22.10 -6.04
C ARG A 142 -7.02 22.66 -4.82
N GLY A 143 -8.32 22.58 -4.79
CA GLY A 143 -9.14 23.16 -3.75
C GLY A 143 -10.56 22.64 -3.73
N ASN A 144 -11.41 23.35 -2.99
CA ASN A 144 -12.85 23.09 -3.00
C ASN A 144 -13.39 23.24 -4.41
N ALA A 145 -13.78 22.15 -5.02
CA ALA A 145 -14.56 22.17 -6.24
C ALA A 145 -16.03 22.04 -5.87
N GLU A 146 -16.80 23.09 -6.11
CA GLU A 146 -18.24 23.07 -5.88
C GLU A 146 -18.90 21.94 -6.68
N GLY A 147 -19.65 21.12 -5.99
CA GLY A 147 -20.45 20.06 -6.63
C GLY A 147 -19.74 18.72 -6.90
N LEU A 148 -18.46 18.59 -6.55
CA LEU A 148 -17.74 17.32 -6.67
C LEU A 148 -17.80 16.50 -5.37
N ASP A 149 -17.83 15.18 -5.49
CA ASP A 149 -17.81 14.24 -4.34
C ASP A 149 -16.40 14.14 -3.76
N ILE A 150 -15.98 15.17 -3.02
CA ILE A 150 -14.63 15.29 -2.47
C ILE A 150 -14.68 15.19 -0.95
N ARG A 151 -14.01 14.18 -0.39
CA ARG A 151 -13.93 13.96 1.06
C ARG A 151 -12.56 14.22 1.67
N ASN A 152 -11.51 14.23 0.84
CA ASN A 152 -10.14 14.21 1.30
C ASN A 152 -9.33 15.38 0.76
N GLU A 153 -8.26 15.63 1.48
CA GLU A 153 -7.25 16.62 1.16
C GLU A 153 -6.45 16.23 -0.06
N GLY A 154 -6.04 17.19 -0.80
CA GLY A 154 -5.06 16.97 -1.85
C GLY A 154 -5.51 17.47 -3.21
N ILE A 155 -4.72 17.09 -4.16
CA ILE A 155 -4.94 17.36 -5.57
C ILE A 155 -5.90 16.31 -6.11
N ILE A 156 -6.96 16.75 -6.77
CA ILE A 156 -7.95 15.89 -7.40
C ILE A 156 -7.78 15.96 -8.90
N TYR A 157 -7.78 14.83 -9.55
CA TYR A 157 -7.76 14.68 -11.00
C TYR A 157 -9.18 14.35 -11.45
N ASN A 158 -9.90 15.35 -11.96
CA ASN A 158 -11.21 15.14 -12.56
C ASN A 158 -11.03 14.90 -14.06
N VAL A 159 -11.29 13.69 -14.49
CA VAL A 159 -11.18 13.26 -15.89
C VAL A 159 -12.52 13.51 -16.58
N ILE A 160 -12.53 14.37 -17.57
CA ILE A 160 -13.71 14.64 -18.38
C ILE A 160 -13.59 13.81 -19.66
N LEU A 161 -14.57 12.95 -19.88
CA LEU A 161 -14.70 12.16 -21.10
C LEU A 161 -15.35 12.97 -22.22
N GLN A 162 -15.04 12.66 -23.47
CA GLN A 162 -15.55 13.37 -24.63
C GLN A 162 -17.08 13.30 -24.73
N GLU A 163 -17.72 14.43 -25.06
CA GLU A 163 -19.13 14.47 -25.43
C GLU A 163 -19.36 13.64 -26.70
N GLY A 164 -20.36 12.74 -26.67
CA GLY A 164 -20.60 11.80 -27.77
C GLY A 164 -20.02 10.41 -27.55
N ALA A 165 -19.26 10.19 -26.48
CA ALA A 165 -18.97 8.85 -25.96
C ALA A 165 -20.22 8.09 -25.52
N GLU A 166 -21.42 8.75 -25.59
CA GLU A 166 -22.72 8.14 -25.28
C GLU A 166 -23.07 6.90 -26.12
N ASN A 167 -22.32 6.67 -27.23
CA ASN A 167 -22.45 5.48 -28.08
C ASN A 167 -21.09 4.90 -28.45
N ALA A 168 -20.10 5.07 -27.58
CA ALA A 168 -18.75 4.56 -27.77
C ALA A 168 -18.58 3.19 -27.10
N SER A 169 -17.70 2.39 -27.66
CA SER A 169 -17.22 1.17 -27.02
C SER A 169 -15.71 1.07 -27.15
N SER A 170 -15.07 0.46 -26.17
CA SER A 170 -13.64 0.23 -26.17
C SER A 170 -13.29 -1.11 -25.57
N GLY A 171 -12.35 -1.80 -26.18
CA GLY A 171 -11.71 -2.99 -25.63
C GLY A 171 -10.25 -2.71 -25.28
N PHE A 172 -9.76 -3.32 -24.23
CA PHE A 172 -8.36 -3.29 -23.81
C PHE A 172 -7.88 -4.70 -23.54
N LEU A 173 -6.68 -5.03 -24.02
CA LEU A 173 -6.01 -6.30 -23.79
C LEU A 173 -4.57 -6.05 -23.38
N ASP A 174 -4.15 -6.63 -22.25
CA ASP A 174 -2.76 -6.68 -21.82
C ASP A 174 -2.39 -8.16 -21.59
N ILE A 175 -1.38 -8.65 -22.29
CA ILE A 175 -0.87 -10.01 -22.15
C ILE A 175 0.60 -9.92 -21.80
N GLY A 176 1.01 -10.62 -20.76
CA GLY A 176 2.38 -10.64 -20.30
C GLY A 176 2.86 -12.02 -19.89
N VAL A 177 4.16 -12.15 -19.74
CA VAL A 177 4.83 -13.28 -19.11
C VAL A 177 5.91 -12.74 -18.18
N THR A 178 5.96 -13.29 -16.97
CA THR A 178 7.00 -13.00 -15.99
C THR A 178 7.93 -14.20 -15.88
N GLU A 179 9.22 -13.99 -16.02
CA GLU A 179 10.26 -14.99 -15.90
C GLU A 179 11.18 -14.64 -14.74
N ILE A 180 11.47 -15.63 -13.91
CA ILE A 180 12.45 -15.55 -12.81
C ILE A 180 13.45 -16.69 -13.00
N ASP A 181 14.70 -16.45 -12.71
CA ASP A 181 15.75 -17.46 -12.82
C ASP A 181 15.37 -18.74 -12.05
N ASN A 182 15.48 -19.90 -12.71
CA ASN A 182 15.14 -21.23 -12.19
C ASN A 182 13.65 -21.47 -11.85
N MET A 183 12.72 -20.62 -12.32
CA MET A 183 11.28 -20.84 -12.23
C MET A 183 10.66 -20.93 -13.63
N GLU A 184 9.51 -21.59 -13.75
CA GLU A 184 8.75 -21.58 -15.00
C GLU A 184 8.15 -20.19 -15.27
N GLY A 185 8.10 -19.79 -16.54
CA GLY A 185 7.51 -18.52 -16.95
C GLY A 185 6.01 -18.46 -16.63
N GLU A 186 5.60 -17.46 -15.88
CA GLU A 186 4.21 -17.28 -15.41
C GLU A 186 3.47 -16.25 -16.27
N PRO A 187 2.32 -16.61 -16.88
CA PRO A 187 1.56 -15.72 -17.74
C PRO A 187 0.69 -14.74 -16.93
N ALA A 188 0.36 -13.61 -17.54
CA ALA A 188 -0.64 -12.67 -17.07
C ALA A 188 -1.50 -12.17 -18.23
N ILE A 189 -2.78 -11.92 -17.96
CA ILE A 189 -3.72 -11.37 -18.93
C ILE A 189 -4.69 -10.41 -18.23
N LEU A 190 -4.95 -9.25 -18.87
CA LEU A 190 -6.06 -8.38 -18.53
C LEU A 190 -6.83 -8.08 -19.81
N ALA A 191 -8.10 -8.45 -19.83
CA ALA A 191 -9.02 -8.10 -20.91
C ALA A 191 -10.18 -7.30 -20.34
N SER A 192 -10.56 -6.19 -20.98
CA SER A 192 -11.73 -5.42 -20.58
C SER A 192 -12.48 -4.86 -21.78
N TYR A 193 -13.76 -4.64 -21.55
CA TYR A 193 -14.66 -4.02 -22.50
C TYR A 193 -15.56 -3.01 -21.77
N ASN A 194 -15.65 -1.78 -22.28
CA ASN A 194 -16.52 -0.74 -21.77
C ASN A 194 -17.34 -0.18 -22.92
N ALA A 195 -18.60 0.15 -22.64
CA ALA A 195 -19.48 0.77 -23.63
C ALA A 195 -20.48 1.70 -22.96
N SER A 196 -20.85 2.75 -23.69
CA SER A 196 -21.95 3.66 -23.37
C SER A 196 -22.99 3.60 -24.48
N ARG A 197 -24.27 3.59 -24.12
CA ARG A 197 -25.40 3.66 -25.06
C ARG A 197 -26.50 4.56 -24.49
N GLY A 198 -26.47 5.82 -24.90
CA GLY A 198 -27.35 6.82 -24.31
C GLY A 198 -27.14 6.92 -22.80
N PRO A 199 -28.22 6.78 -21.98
CA PRO A 199 -28.09 6.88 -20.52
C PRO A 199 -27.45 5.66 -19.83
N LEU A 200 -27.16 4.59 -20.59
CA LEU A 200 -26.61 3.33 -20.06
C LEU A 200 -25.11 3.27 -20.30
N GLU A 201 -24.35 3.10 -19.23
CA GLU A 201 -22.91 2.78 -19.22
C GLU A 201 -22.71 1.38 -18.64
N PHE A 202 -21.85 0.58 -19.25
CA PHE A 202 -21.50 -0.71 -18.69
C PHE A 202 -20.07 -1.10 -19.04
N GLY A 203 -19.45 -1.88 -18.16
CA GLY A 203 -18.13 -2.41 -18.36
C GLY A 203 -17.97 -3.78 -17.72
N ALA A 204 -17.07 -4.57 -18.28
CA ALA A 204 -16.67 -5.85 -17.71
C ALA A 204 -15.16 -6.07 -17.92
N SER A 205 -14.52 -6.75 -17.01
CA SER A 205 -13.12 -7.17 -17.19
C SER A 205 -12.85 -8.52 -16.56
N TYR A 206 -11.86 -9.19 -17.12
CA TYR A 206 -11.22 -10.37 -16.57
C TYR A 206 -9.72 -10.11 -16.48
N GLN A 207 -9.14 -10.42 -15.33
CA GLN A 207 -7.71 -10.37 -15.09
C GLN A 207 -7.25 -11.71 -14.52
N TYR A 208 -6.23 -12.27 -15.13
CA TYR A 208 -5.40 -13.32 -14.57
C TYR A 208 -4.02 -12.73 -14.31
N GLU A 209 -3.63 -12.66 -13.06
CA GLU A 209 -2.36 -12.07 -12.63
C GLU A 209 -1.55 -13.12 -11.90
N THR A 210 -0.30 -13.31 -12.34
CA THR A 210 0.65 -14.13 -11.62
C THR A 210 1.78 -13.27 -11.09
N ARG A 211 2.24 -13.58 -9.87
CA ARG A 211 3.37 -12.89 -9.23
C ARG A 211 4.32 -13.93 -8.63
N PRO A 212 5.17 -14.50 -9.46
CA PRO A 212 6.22 -15.37 -8.98
C PRO A 212 7.28 -14.54 -8.24
N ARG A 213 7.91 -15.14 -7.25
CA ARG A 213 9.00 -14.53 -6.47
C ARG A 213 9.91 -15.61 -5.92
N LEU A 214 11.21 -15.38 -5.98
CA LEU A 214 12.21 -16.23 -5.39
C LEU A 214 13.03 -15.41 -4.38
N ASN A 215 12.98 -15.82 -3.10
CA ASN A 215 13.82 -15.27 -2.07
C ASN A 215 14.90 -16.27 -1.70
N LEU A 216 16.13 -15.78 -1.62
CA LEU A 216 17.29 -16.51 -1.14
C LEU A 216 17.75 -15.86 0.15
N VAL A 217 17.95 -16.65 1.20
CA VAL A 217 18.33 -16.12 2.51
C VAL A 217 19.53 -16.92 3.04
N ASP A 218 20.60 -16.21 3.33
CA ASP A 218 21.72 -16.72 4.11
C ASP A 218 21.57 -16.25 5.54
N GLU A 219 21.53 -17.17 6.50
CA GLU A 219 21.35 -16.85 7.91
C GLU A 219 22.49 -17.40 8.74
N GLU A 220 23.05 -16.57 9.61
CA GLU A 220 23.98 -16.93 10.65
C GLU A 220 23.30 -16.86 12.01
N VAL A 221 23.27 -17.99 12.74
CA VAL A 221 22.75 -18.07 14.10
C VAL A 221 23.95 -18.18 15.07
N LEU A 222 24.02 -17.24 16.03
CA LEU A 222 25.08 -17.14 17.00
C LEU A 222 24.58 -17.47 18.41
N ASN A 223 25.48 -18.02 19.22
CA ASN A 223 25.31 -18.12 20.66
C ASN A 223 25.28 -16.71 21.32
N PRO A 224 24.83 -16.57 22.59
CA PRO A 224 24.87 -15.29 23.31
C PRO A 224 26.25 -14.64 23.40
N ASP A 225 27.31 -15.41 23.35
CA ASP A 225 28.72 -14.95 23.38
C ASP A 225 29.26 -14.63 21.97
N ARG A 226 28.38 -14.66 20.97
CA ARG A 226 28.65 -14.43 19.54
C ARG A 226 29.56 -15.48 18.90
N THR A 227 29.68 -16.64 19.46
CA THR A 227 30.30 -17.79 18.76
C THR A 227 29.30 -18.40 17.80
N PRO A 228 29.75 -18.93 16.64
CA PRO A 228 28.87 -19.60 15.69
C PRO A 228 28.11 -20.75 16.34
N ARG A 229 26.85 -20.95 15.92
CA ARG A 229 26.01 -22.05 16.34
C ARG A 229 25.44 -22.80 15.15
N GLU A 230 24.96 -22.07 14.11
CA GLU A 230 24.29 -22.64 12.99
C GLU A 230 24.38 -21.70 11.78
N PHE A 231 24.47 -22.27 10.58
CA PHE A 231 24.28 -21.57 9.31
C PHE A 231 23.09 -22.16 8.60
N ARG A 232 22.27 -21.30 7.97
CA ARG A 232 21.09 -21.70 7.23
C ARG A 232 21.09 -21.07 5.84
N HIS A 233 20.69 -21.86 4.86
CA HIS A 233 20.44 -21.41 3.49
C HIS A 233 19.00 -21.69 3.15
N LEU A 234 18.19 -20.65 3.04
CA LEU A 234 16.78 -20.74 2.71
C LEU A 234 16.55 -20.39 1.25
N TYR A 235 15.88 -21.28 0.55
CA TYR A 235 15.30 -21.09 -0.76
C TYR A 235 13.77 -21.05 -0.59
N ASN A 236 13.15 -19.92 -0.91
CA ASN A 236 11.71 -19.73 -0.76
C ASN A 236 11.12 -19.25 -2.08
N ALA A 237 10.58 -20.19 -2.86
CA ALA A 237 9.84 -19.91 -4.09
C ALA A 237 8.38 -19.67 -3.75
N GLN A 238 7.86 -18.57 -4.22
CA GLN A 238 6.47 -18.16 -4.01
C GLN A 238 5.82 -17.88 -5.36
N THR A 239 4.63 -18.40 -5.58
CA THR A 239 3.80 -18.03 -6.73
C THR A 239 2.41 -17.63 -6.22
N ARG A 240 1.98 -16.45 -6.58
CA ARG A 240 0.62 -15.96 -6.35
C ARG A 240 -0.11 -15.93 -7.69
N ARG A 241 -1.27 -16.59 -7.76
CA ARG A 241 -2.17 -16.62 -8.92
C ARG A 241 -3.49 -16.01 -8.52
N ASN A 242 -3.95 -15.03 -9.29
CA ASN A 242 -5.16 -14.28 -8.95
C ASN A 242 -6.07 -14.18 -10.19
N HIS A 243 -7.29 -14.69 -10.10
CA HIS A 243 -8.35 -14.51 -11.06
C HIS A 243 -9.32 -13.44 -10.55
N ILE A 244 -9.51 -12.38 -11.33
CA ILE A 244 -10.39 -11.27 -10.96
C ILE A 244 -11.38 -11.03 -12.09
N ILE A 245 -12.66 -11.05 -11.77
CA ILE A 245 -13.75 -10.64 -12.67
C ILE A 245 -14.37 -9.38 -12.06
N THR A 246 -14.53 -8.33 -12.86
CA THR A 246 -15.26 -7.13 -12.44
C THR A 246 -16.34 -6.76 -13.46
N GLY A 247 -17.40 -6.15 -12.95
CA GLY A 247 -18.46 -5.59 -13.77
C GLY A 247 -18.98 -4.28 -13.18
N ASN A 248 -19.39 -3.36 -14.04
CA ASN A 248 -20.05 -2.13 -13.62
C ASN A 248 -21.20 -1.78 -14.57
N VAL A 249 -22.23 -1.14 -14.02
CA VAL A 249 -23.38 -0.61 -14.76
C VAL A 249 -23.75 0.73 -14.17
N GLY A 250 -23.86 1.75 -15.02
CA GLY A 250 -24.37 3.08 -14.71
C GLY A 250 -25.61 3.38 -15.54
N TYR A 251 -26.60 4.03 -14.95
CA TYR A 251 -27.79 4.47 -15.66
C TYR A 251 -28.24 5.84 -15.15
N GLU A 252 -28.37 6.79 -16.08
CA GLU A 252 -28.93 8.10 -15.80
C GLU A 252 -30.38 8.17 -16.28
N PHE A 253 -31.30 8.32 -15.33
CA PHE A 253 -32.74 8.43 -15.62
C PHE A 253 -33.08 9.83 -16.13
N GLN A 254 -34.16 9.94 -16.94
CA GLN A 254 -34.61 11.21 -17.50
C GLN A 254 -34.96 12.30 -16.47
N ASN A 255 -35.21 11.91 -15.22
CA ASN A 255 -35.46 12.82 -14.10
C ASN A 255 -34.19 13.22 -13.33
N GLY A 256 -33.02 12.93 -13.88
CA GLY A 256 -31.72 13.25 -13.26
C GLY A 256 -31.33 12.35 -12.11
N VAL A 257 -32.03 11.24 -11.87
CA VAL A 257 -31.60 10.20 -10.94
C VAL A 257 -30.48 9.38 -11.58
N ILE A 258 -29.40 9.14 -10.84
CA ILE A 258 -28.25 8.36 -11.30
C ILE A 258 -28.13 7.13 -10.42
N LEU A 259 -28.01 5.97 -11.06
CA LEU A 259 -27.75 4.68 -10.43
C LEU A 259 -26.43 4.15 -10.94
N GLN A 260 -25.52 3.75 -10.04
CA GLN A 260 -24.30 3.03 -10.36
C GLN A 260 -24.23 1.74 -9.55
N LEU A 261 -23.87 0.64 -10.21
CA LEU A 261 -23.61 -0.66 -9.60
C LEU A 261 -22.27 -1.19 -10.07
N ASN A 262 -21.54 -1.83 -9.20
CA ASN A 262 -20.27 -2.48 -9.50
C ASN A 262 -20.15 -3.77 -8.70
N GLY A 263 -19.51 -4.75 -9.29
CA GLY A 263 -19.24 -6.05 -8.67
C GLY A 263 -17.82 -6.52 -8.95
N LEU A 264 -17.29 -7.30 -8.02
CA LEU A 264 -16.00 -7.98 -8.13
C LEU A 264 -16.14 -9.39 -7.57
N ILE A 265 -15.52 -10.33 -8.25
CA ILE A 265 -15.25 -11.69 -7.77
C ILE A 265 -13.78 -11.95 -7.98
N SER A 266 -13.08 -12.40 -6.97
CA SER A 266 -11.69 -12.85 -7.10
C SER A 266 -11.44 -14.17 -6.42
N ASP A 267 -10.52 -14.93 -7.00
CA ASP A 267 -9.98 -16.18 -6.49
C ASP A 267 -8.46 -16.08 -6.54
N ASN A 268 -7.82 -16.12 -5.38
CA ASN A 268 -6.40 -15.93 -5.22
C ASN A 268 -5.80 -17.13 -4.51
N GLU A 269 -4.91 -17.83 -5.20
CA GLU A 269 -4.08 -18.90 -4.69
C GLU A 269 -2.66 -18.38 -4.47
N GLN A 270 -2.09 -18.68 -3.32
CA GLN A 270 -0.71 -18.38 -3.00
C GLN A 270 -0.02 -19.63 -2.47
N VAL A 271 0.98 -20.09 -3.20
CA VAL A 271 1.76 -21.28 -2.87
C VAL A 271 3.19 -20.86 -2.56
N TYR A 272 3.73 -21.37 -1.48
CA TYR A 272 5.14 -21.26 -1.14
C TYR A 272 5.76 -22.65 -1.09
N ASP A 273 6.90 -22.79 -1.76
CA ASP A 273 7.80 -23.94 -1.64
C ASP A 273 9.04 -23.45 -0.88
N ARG A 274 9.18 -23.91 0.35
CA ARG A 274 10.29 -23.55 1.27
C ARG A 274 11.22 -24.71 1.42
N HIS A 275 12.49 -24.49 1.14
CA HIS A 275 13.59 -25.42 1.39
C HIS A 275 14.69 -24.70 2.15
N GLU A 276 15.10 -25.25 3.30
CA GLU A 276 16.12 -24.67 4.17
C GLU A 276 17.15 -25.72 4.56
N ASP A 277 18.40 -25.53 4.11
CA ASP A 277 19.54 -26.33 4.58
C ASP A 277 20.10 -25.75 5.88
N GLN A 278 20.19 -26.56 6.92
CA GLN A 278 20.69 -26.20 8.23
C GLN A 278 22.02 -26.91 8.53
N PHE A 279 23.03 -26.15 8.96
CA PHE A 279 24.37 -26.63 9.28
C PHE A 279 24.71 -26.25 10.71
N LEU A 280 24.57 -27.20 11.66
CA LEU A 280 24.97 -26.99 13.04
C LEU A 280 26.50 -27.09 13.16
N VAL A 281 27.10 -26.12 13.83
CA VAL A 281 28.56 -26.03 14.04
C VAL A 281 28.90 -25.90 15.53
N ASN A 282 30.12 -26.26 15.87
CA ASN A 282 30.68 -25.97 17.20
C ASN A 282 31.14 -24.49 17.28
N SER A 283 31.62 -24.08 18.46
CA SER A 283 32.13 -22.71 18.71
C SER A 283 33.28 -22.30 17.79
N ASP A 284 33.98 -23.24 17.17
CA ASP A 284 35.11 -23.01 16.26
C ASP A 284 34.64 -23.00 14.79
N GLY A 285 33.32 -23.12 14.53
CA GLY A 285 32.72 -23.16 13.20
C GLY A 285 32.85 -24.51 12.47
N VAL A 286 33.22 -25.57 13.19
CA VAL A 286 33.32 -26.91 12.58
C VAL A 286 31.97 -27.59 12.55
N LEU A 287 31.57 -28.14 11.38
CA LEU A 287 30.30 -28.84 11.18
C LEU A 287 30.14 -30.02 12.15
N ILE A 288 29.02 -30.07 12.86
CA ILE A 288 28.64 -31.14 13.80
C ILE A 288 27.55 -32.02 13.18
N ALA A 289 26.51 -31.37 12.62
CA ALA A 289 25.35 -32.04 12.03
C ALA A 289 24.72 -31.16 10.95
N ASN A 290 23.92 -31.77 10.11
CA ASN A 290 23.06 -31.08 9.14
C ASN A 290 21.64 -31.59 9.20
N ALA A 291 20.68 -30.73 8.84
CA ALA A 291 19.28 -31.04 8.65
C ALA A 291 18.75 -30.25 7.47
N ILE A 292 17.62 -30.67 6.94
CA ILE A 292 16.86 -29.95 5.90
C ILE A 292 15.47 -29.71 6.45
N GLU A 293 15.00 -28.48 6.36
CA GLU A 293 13.58 -28.18 6.59
C GLU A 293 12.89 -27.95 5.25
N ILE A 294 11.74 -28.55 5.07
CA ILE A 294 10.87 -28.36 3.91
C ILE A 294 9.51 -27.90 4.40
N GLY A 295 8.95 -26.92 3.72
CA GLY A 295 7.66 -26.33 4.10
C GLY A 295 6.79 -26.08 2.87
N ASP A 296 5.54 -26.52 2.98
CA ASP A 296 4.48 -26.22 2.03
C ASP A 296 3.50 -25.28 2.71
N ILE A 297 3.26 -24.12 2.11
CA ILE A 297 2.27 -23.15 2.54
C ILE A 297 1.31 -22.94 1.38
N ASN A 298 0.05 -23.23 1.62
CA ASN A 298 -1.01 -23.00 0.66
C ASN A 298 -2.04 -22.05 1.28
N ASN A 299 -2.31 -20.95 0.60
CA ASN A 299 -3.25 -19.94 1.01
C ASN A 299 -4.24 -19.71 -0.13
N LEU A 300 -5.52 -20.00 0.12
CA LEU A 300 -6.63 -19.75 -0.79
C LEU A 300 -7.46 -18.60 -0.25
N ASN A 301 -7.73 -17.61 -1.09
CA ASN A 301 -8.54 -16.46 -0.72
C ASN A 301 -9.57 -16.19 -1.82
N GLN A 302 -10.86 -16.32 -1.47
CA GLN A 302 -11.98 -16.01 -2.34
C GLN A 302 -12.68 -14.75 -1.86
N GLU A 303 -12.97 -13.84 -2.77
CA GLU A 303 -13.55 -12.56 -2.43
C GLU A 303 -14.69 -12.19 -3.39
N PHE A 304 -15.76 -11.67 -2.80
CA PHE A 304 -16.92 -11.12 -3.49
C PHE A 304 -17.21 -9.72 -2.98
N GLU A 305 -17.38 -8.75 -3.89
CA GLU A 305 -17.87 -7.41 -3.57
C GLU A 305 -19.04 -7.02 -4.50
N LEU A 306 -20.06 -6.43 -3.90
CA LEU A 306 -21.13 -5.71 -4.60
C LEU A 306 -21.26 -4.33 -3.99
N GLY A 307 -21.07 -3.30 -4.80
CA GLY A 307 -21.25 -1.91 -4.42
C GLY A 307 -22.21 -1.18 -5.34
N GLY A 308 -22.70 -0.05 -4.87
CA GLY A 308 -23.52 0.82 -5.70
C GLY A 308 -23.86 2.12 -5.03
N ASP A 309 -24.31 3.07 -5.83
CA ASP A 309 -24.82 4.34 -5.34
C ASP A 309 -26.03 4.82 -6.14
N LEU A 310 -26.90 5.55 -5.44
CA LEU A 310 -28.05 6.24 -5.97
C LEU A 310 -27.90 7.72 -5.63
N GLU A 311 -27.95 8.58 -6.66
CA GLU A 311 -27.79 10.02 -6.52
C GLU A 311 -28.95 10.75 -7.19
N PHE A 312 -29.52 11.76 -6.52
CA PHE A 312 -30.57 12.59 -7.09
C PHE A 312 -30.69 13.94 -6.37
N GLU A 313 -31.22 14.93 -7.09
CA GLU A 313 -31.52 16.25 -6.56
C GLU A 313 -32.81 16.23 -5.74
N VAL A 314 -32.75 16.75 -4.52
CA VAL A 314 -33.91 17.00 -3.65
C VAL A 314 -34.22 18.48 -3.71
N SER A 315 -35.39 18.80 -4.31
CA SER A 315 -35.82 20.18 -4.54
C SER A 315 -35.57 21.08 -3.33
N ASN A 316 -34.87 22.21 -3.51
CA ASN A 316 -34.47 23.21 -2.50
C ASN A 316 -33.56 22.74 -1.35
N LEU A 317 -33.19 21.47 -1.29
CA LEU A 317 -32.29 20.94 -0.26
C LEU A 317 -30.88 20.64 -0.79
N GLY A 318 -30.78 20.28 -2.08
CA GLY A 318 -29.52 19.92 -2.71
C GLY A 318 -29.48 18.47 -3.16
N ARG A 319 -28.30 17.88 -3.23
CA ARG A 319 -28.06 16.56 -3.79
C ARG A 319 -27.98 15.51 -2.68
N LEU A 320 -28.83 14.49 -2.77
CA LEU A 320 -28.77 13.30 -1.92
C LEU A 320 -28.04 12.19 -2.64
N LYS A 321 -27.01 11.63 -1.99
CA LYS A 321 -26.30 10.44 -2.45
C LYS A 321 -26.38 9.37 -1.37
N THR A 322 -26.85 8.18 -1.77
CA THR A 322 -26.85 6.99 -0.92
C THR A 322 -26.03 5.92 -1.58
N LEU A 323 -25.09 5.37 -0.85
CA LEU A 323 -24.18 4.32 -1.33
C LEU A 323 -24.18 3.13 -0.39
N PHE A 324 -23.92 1.93 -0.94
CA PHE A 324 -23.77 0.70 -0.19
C PHE A 324 -22.59 -0.11 -0.74
N VAL A 325 -22.02 -0.93 0.13
CA VAL A 325 -21.05 -1.99 -0.22
C VAL A 325 -21.37 -3.22 0.62
N VAL A 326 -21.32 -4.38 -0.02
CA VAL A 326 -21.33 -5.69 0.61
C VAL A 326 -20.10 -6.43 0.14
N ASN A 327 -19.25 -6.82 1.09
CA ASN A 327 -18.03 -7.58 0.85
C ASN A 327 -18.08 -8.87 1.65
N ARG A 328 -17.58 -9.96 1.07
CA ARG A 328 -17.36 -11.26 1.73
C ARG A 328 -16.03 -11.81 1.26
N ARG A 329 -15.26 -12.36 2.21
CA ARG A 329 -13.98 -13.00 1.98
C ARG A 329 -13.88 -14.28 2.74
N GLU A 330 -13.56 -15.37 2.04
CA GLU A 330 -13.23 -16.67 2.61
C GLU A 330 -11.72 -16.89 2.42
N ASN A 331 -11.04 -17.38 3.45
CA ASN A 331 -9.61 -17.62 3.41
C ASN A 331 -9.26 -18.91 4.13
N ASP A 332 -8.55 -19.79 3.44
CA ASP A 332 -8.06 -21.06 3.92
C ASP A 332 -6.53 -21.05 3.88
N ASP A 333 -5.89 -21.14 5.04
CA ASP A 333 -4.44 -21.22 5.20
C ASP A 333 -4.05 -22.61 5.70
N ASP A 334 -3.28 -23.36 4.91
CA ASP A 334 -2.69 -24.66 5.28
C ASP A 334 -1.17 -24.57 5.25
N ILE A 335 -0.54 -24.84 6.37
CA ILE A 335 0.91 -24.80 6.54
C ILE A 335 1.39 -26.11 7.10
N VAL A 336 2.32 -26.72 6.38
CA VAL A 336 2.99 -27.94 6.76
C VAL A 336 4.50 -27.72 6.74
N GLN A 337 5.20 -28.07 7.81
CA GLN A 337 6.66 -28.00 7.85
C GLN A 337 7.23 -29.30 8.41
N ASP A 338 8.16 -29.90 7.66
CA ASP A 338 8.84 -31.14 7.99
C ASP A 338 10.35 -30.89 8.12
N THR A 339 11.03 -31.65 8.97
CA THR A 339 12.49 -31.68 9.07
C THR A 339 13.01 -33.05 8.64
N ILE A 340 14.13 -33.06 7.91
CA ILE A 340 14.82 -34.28 7.46
C ILE A 340 16.21 -34.26 8.09
N ALA A 341 16.46 -35.19 8.99
CA ALA A 341 17.77 -35.39 9.61
C ALA A 341 18.13 -36.86 9.59
N ASN A 342 19.37 -37.20 9.23
CA ASN A 342 19.84 -38.58 9.10
C ASN A 342 18.92 -39.46 8.20
N ASN A 343 18.37 -38.93 7.12
CA ASN A 343 17.39 -39.57 6.23
C ASN A 343 16.05 -39.96 6.90
N ILE A 344 15.73 -39.35 8.03
CA ILE A 344 14.44 -39.53 8.71
C ILE A 344 13.68 -38.22 8.57
N THR A 345 12.49 -38.31 7.97
CA THR A 345 11.54 -37.19 7.90
C THR A 345 10.65 -37.21 9.13
N SER A 346 10.53 -36.09 9.80
CA SER A 346 9.61 -35.89 10.94
C SER A 346 8.85 -34.57 10.79
N ARG A 347 7.56 -34.60 11.12
CA ARG A 347 6.73 -33.38 11.13
C ARG A 347 7.25 -32.42 12.19
N LEU A 348 7.63 -31.22 11.78
CA LEU A 348 8.00 -30.15 12.69
C LEU A 348 6.73 -29.51 13.26
N PHE A 349 5.81 -29.09 12.38
CA PHE A 349 4.47 -28.67 12.75
C PHE A 349 3.52 -28.66 11.57
N SER A 350 2.22 -28.53 11.85
CA SER A 350 1.18 -28.18 10.89
C SER A 350 0.24 -27.15 11.52
N SER A 351 -0.32 -26.26 10.71
CA SER A 351 -1.37 -25.35 11.13
C SER A 351 -2.40 -25.15 10.03
N ILE A 352 -3.65 -25.05 10.43
CA ILE A 352 -4.77 -24.76 9.54
C ILE A 352 -5.50 -23.57 10.15
N ALA A 353 -5.78 -22.56 9.33
CA ALA A 353 -6.60 -21.43 9.72
C ALA A 353 -7.64 -21.16 8.62
N ASP A 354 -8.89 -21.26 8.98
CA ASP A 354 -10.02 -20.96 8.12
C ASP A 354 -10.72 -19.73 8.69
N TYR A 355 -11.03 -18.75 7.86
CA TYR A 355 -11.78 -17.59 8.29
C TYR A 355 -12.66 -16.98 7.21
N ASP A 356 -13.87 -16.59 7.63
CA ASP A 356 -14.84 -15.84 6.85
C ASP A 356 -14.93 -14.42 7.37
N GLU A 357 -14.66 -13.46 6.49
CA GLU A 357 -14.80 -12.04 6.78
C GLU A 357 -15.98 -11.46 6.00
N GLY A 358 -16.75 -10.61 6.67
CA GLY A 358 -17.88 -9.91 6.07
C GLY A 358 -17.91 -8.45 6.42
N GLU A 359 -18.22 -7.59 5.43
CA GLU A 359 -18.50 -6.19 5.66
C GLU A 359 -19.73 -5.76 4.87
N THR A 360 -20.62 -5.00 5.53
CA THR A 360 -21.75 -4.35 4.88
C THR A 360 -21.80 -2.90 5.34
N ILE A 361 -21.74 -1.96 4.38
CA ILE A 361 -21.75 -0.52 4.66
C ILE A 361 -22.91 0.12 3.92
N VAL A 362 -23.62 1.02 4.59
CA VAL A 362 -24.61 1.91 3.99
C VAL A 362 -24.32 3.33 4.46
N ARG A 363 -24.21 4.27 3.52
CA ARG A 363 -24.02 5.69 3.80
C ARG A 363 -25.00 6.53 3.01
N SER A 364 -25.58 7.53 3.65
CA SER A 364 -26.46 8.52 3.01
C SER A 364 -25.99 9.92 3.38
N ALA A 365 -25.73 10.76 2.39
CA ALA A 365 -25.24 12.12 2.55
C ALA A 365 -26.05 13.11 1.70
N MET A 366 -26.38 14.24 2.29
CA MET A 366 -26.98 15.39 1.63
C MET A 366 -25.94 16.49 1.47
N THR A 367 -25.75 16.96 0.23
CA THR A 367 -24.91 18.12 -0.08
C THR A 367 -25.76 19.30 -0.48
N SER A 368 -25.65 20.40 0.27
CA SER A 368 -26.42 21.63 0.06
C SER A 368 -25.46 22.79 -0.17
N VAL A 369 -25.75 23.64 -1.18
CA VAL A 369 -25.00 24.87 -1.46
C VAL A 369 -25.88 26.06 -1.13
N ILE A 370 -25.44 26.90 -0.19
CA ILE A 370 -26.21 28.03 0.31
C ILE A 370 -25.31 29.27 0.39
N GLY A 371 -25.45 30.20 -0.55
CA GLY A 371 -24.75 31.49 -0.51
C GLY A 371 -23.23 31.39 -0.43
N GLY A 372 -22.58 30.51 -1.21
CA GLY A 372 -21.13 30.31 -1.19
C GLY A 372 -20.62 29.40 -0.08
N HIS A 373 -21.51 28.78 0.69
CA HIS A 373 -21.22 27.76 1.67
C HIS A 373 -21.66 26.39 1.16
N THR A 374 -20.79 25.39 1.18
CA THR A 374 -21.15 23.99 0.92
C THR A 374 -21.27 23.26 2.25
N LEU A 375 -22.42 22.65 2.48
CA LEU A 375 -22.72 21.84 3.66
C LEU A 375 -23.02 20.42 3.23
N GLU A 376 -22.22 19.46 3.70
CA GLU A 376 -22.51 18.03 3.57
C GLU A 376 -22.83 17.46 4.96
N TYR A 377 -23.91 16.71 5.06
CA TYR A 377 -24.28 16.06 6.33
C TYR A 377 -24.95 14.72 6.04
N GLY A 378 -24.76 13.77 6.95
CA GLY A 378 -25.28 12.43 6.69
C GLY A 378 -25.02 11.43 7.81
N VAL A 379 -25.32 10.19 7.47
CA VAL A 379 -25.17 9.03 8.36
C VAL A 379 -24.48 7.89 7.63
N GLU A 380 -23.74 7.09 8.39
CA GLU A 380 -23.13 5.84 7.92
C GLU A 380 -23.38 4.74 8.94
N ALA A 381 -23.68 3.52 8.48
CA ALA A 381 -23.71 2.31 9.27
C ALA A 381 -22.80 1.27 8.60
N ALA A 382 -21.96 0.61 9.39
CA ALA A 382 -21.07 -0.46 8.94
C ALA A 382 -21.18 -1.66 9.89
N PHE A 383 -21.31 -2.84 9.30
CA PHE A 383 -21.45 -4.12 9.99
C PHE A 383 -20.33 -5.03 9.52
N ASN A 384 -19.45 -5.41 10.43
CA ASN A 384 -18.29 -6.25 10.17
C ASN A 384 -18.40 -7.56 10.92
N THR A 385 -18.00 -8.65 10.30
CA THR A 385 -17.98 -9.98 10.90
C THR A 385 -16.68 -10.68 10.57
N LEU A 386 -16.16 -11.45 11.52
CA LEU A 386 -15.09 -12.41 11.35
C LEU A 386 -15.50 -13.70 12.07
N ASP A 387 -15.57 -14.80 11.34
CA ASP A 387 -15.64 -16.16 11.89
C ASP A 387 -14.32 -16.84 11.60
N LYS A 388 -13.58 -17.24 12.63
CA LYS A 388 -12.24 -17.80 12.49
C LYS A 388 -12.04 -19.04 13.31
N SER A 389 -11.56 -20.10 12.67
CA SER A 389 -11.00 -21.28 13.30
C SER A 389 -9.50 -21.35 13.12
N PHE A 390 -8.78 -21.83 14.13
CA PHE A 390 -7.35 -22.04 14.08
C PHE A 390 -6.96 -23.31 14.82
N SER A 391 -6.22 -24.19 14.15
CA SER A 391 -5.66 -25.41 14.73
C SER A 391 -4.15 -25.47 14.53
N PHE A 392 -3.49 -26.08 15.49
CA PHE A 392 -2.04 -26.29 15.48
C PHE A 392 -1.70 -27.71 15.88
N ASN A 393 -0.93 -28.44 15.04
CA ASN A 393 -0.62 -29.87 15.21
C ASN A 393 -1.88 -30.71 15.46
N ASN A 394 -2.96 -30.42 14.73
CA ASN A 394 -4.28 -31.03 14.84
C ASN A 394 -5.02 -30.76 16.18
N TYR A 395 -4.51 -29.85 17.00
CA TYR A 395 -5.22 -29.38 18.19
C TYR A 395 -5.92 -28.07 17.91
N PRO A 396 -7.23 -27.93 18.09
CA PRO A 396 -7.91 -26.65 17.96
C PRO A 396 -7.41 -25.69 19.05
N LEU A 397 -6.93 -24.53 18.68
CA LEU A 397 -6.44 -23.50 19.60
C LEU A 397 -7.39 -22.31 19.71
N ALA A 398 -8.20 -22.05 18.68
CA ALA A 398 -9.15 -20.96 18.69
C ALA A 398 -10.32 -21.27 17.78
N ASN A 399 -11.51 -20.90 18.25
CA ASN A 399 -12.73 -20.85 17.47
C ASN A 399 -13.50 -19.63 17.97
N ALA A 400 -13.60 -18.58 17.15
CA ALA A 400 -14.15 -17.30 17.60
C ALA A 400 -14.90 -16.57 16.50
N VAL A 401 -16.04 -16.01 16.87
CA VAL A 401 -16.79 -15.05 16.07
C VAL A 401 -16.61 -13.67 16.67
N VAL A 402 -16.22 -12.69 15.84
CA VAL A 402 -16.08 -11.29 16.21
C VAL A 402 -16.97 -10.46 15.29
N GLU A 403 -17.82 -9.62 15.86
CA GLU A 403 -18.73 -8.74 15.13
C GLU A 403 -18.51 -7.29 15.58
N GLU A 404 -18.62 -6.35 14.64
CA GLU A 404 -18.61 -4.92 14.93
C GLU A 404 -19.80 -4.24 14.26
N ASP A 405 -20.61 -3.54 15.06
CA ASP A 405 -21.63 -2.61 14.60
C ASP A 405 -21.14 -1.18 14.80
N ARG A 406 -21.00 -0.41 13.73
CA ARG A 406 -20.54 0.97 13.77
C ARG A 406 -21.55 1.92 13.13
N TYR A 407 -21.80 3.04 13.80
CA TYR A 407 -22.72 4.08 13.36
C TYR A 407 -22.02 5.44 13.43
N GLU A 408 -22.10 6.21 12.36
CA GLU A 408 -21.57 7.57 12.30
C GLU A 408 -22.65 8.58 11.90
N VAL A 409 -22.57 9.76 12.50
CA VAL A 409 -23.29 10.97 12.06
C VAL A 409 -22.26 12.04 11.82
N PHE A 410 -22.31 12.69 10.68
CA PHE A 410 -21.30 13.67 10.30
C PHE A 410 -21.90 14.93 9.68
N VAL A 411 -21.14 16.01 9.81
CA VAL A 411 -21.36 17.28 9.13
C VAL A 411 -20.02 17.85 8.69
N THR A 412 -19.95 18.30 7.44
CA THR A 412 -18.80 19.00 6.85
C THR A 412 -19.29 20.33 6.30
N HIS A 413 -18.58 21.40 6.60
CA HIS A 413 -18.84 22.73 6.10
C HIS A 413 -17.61 23.26 5.39
N SER A 414 -17.76 23.71 4.15
CA SER A 414 -16.72 24.31 3.33
C SER A 414 -17.13 25.71 2.89
N VAL A 415 -16.19 26.65 2.98
CA VAL A 415 -16.41 28.06 2.61
C VAL A 415 -15.15 28.72 2.08
N LEU A 416 -15.31 29.57 1.07
CA LEU A 416 -14.29 30.50 0.64
C LEU A 416 -14.38 31.77 1.51
N LEU A 417 -13.37 31.98 2.38
CA LEU A 417 -13.31 33.16 3.24
C LEU A 417 -12.87 34.39 2.46
N THR A 418 -11.98 34.21 1.52
CA THR A 418 -11.51 35.19 0.53
C THR A 418 -11.13 34.45 -0.76
N ASP A 419 -10.83 35.16 -1.85
CA ASP A 419 -10.37 34.54 -3.10
C ASP A 419 -9.10 33.67 -2.93
N LYS A 420 -8.38 33.84 -1.80
CA LYS A 420 -7.14 33.14 -1.49
C LYS A 420 -7.20 32.21 -0.28
N VAL A 421 -8.28 32.25 0.47
CA VAL A 421 -8.39 31.50 1.73
C VAL A 421 -9.65 30.69 1.74
N SER A 422 -9.54 29.37 1.80
CA SER A 422 -10.66 28.47 2.02
C SER A 422 -10.54 27.76 3.38
N LEU A 423 -11.69 27.52 3.99
CA LEU A 423 -11.82 26.83 5.26
C LEU A 423 -12.78 25.66 5.09
N GLN A 424 -12.34 24.47 5.52
CA GLN A 424 -13.21 23.32 5.70
C GLN A 424 -13.19 22.90 7.16
N THR A 425 -14.37 22.64 7.71
CA THR A 425 -14.55 22.13 9.06
C THR A 425 -15.46 20.92 9.02
N ALA A 426 -15.10 19.86 9.73
CA ALA A 426 -15.95 18.67 9.84
C ALA A 426 -16.06 18.21 11.30
N LEU A 427 -17.18 17.60 11.61
CA LEU A 427 -17.43 16.97 12.89
C LEU A 427 -18.14 15.64 12.65
N THR A 428 -17.53 14.54 13.11
CA THR A 428 -18.13 13.21 13.06
C THR A 428 -18.29 12.67 14.46
N GLY A 429 -19.49 12.22 14.80
CA GLY A 429 -19.77 11.43 16.00
C GLY A 429 -19.87 9.96 15.62
N GLU A 430 -19.09 9.11 16.27
CA GLU A 430 -19.05 7.67 16.05
C GLU A 430 -19.50 6.91 17.29
N HIS A 431 -20.27 5.85 17.10
CA HIS A 431 -20.57 4.82 18.08
C HIS A 431 -20.27 3.45 17.49
N SER A 432 -19.38 2.70 18.11
CA SER A 432 -19.02 1.34 17.74
C SER A 432 -19.31 0.36 18.87
N LYS A 433 -19.82 -0.83 18.54
CA LYS A 433 -20.00 -1.96 19.45
C LYS A 433 -19.30 -3.17 18.86
N ILE A 434 -18.41 -3.78 19.65
CA ILE A 434 -17.71 -5.02 19.29
C ILE A 434 -18.26 -6.13 20.18
N PHE A 435 -18.69 -7.21 19.55
CA PHE A 435 -19.11 -8.44 20.19
C PHE A 435 -18.12 -9.54 19.82
N GLN A 436 -17.68 -10.31 20.81
CA GLN A 436 -16.85 -11.50 20.62
C GLN A 436 -17.49 -12.69 21.30
N ASN A 437 -17.52 -13.82 20.59
CA ASN A 437 -17.87 -15.13 21.15
C ASN A 437 -16.71 -16.09 20.87
N ARG A 438 -16.05 -16.55 21.94
CA ARG A 438 -14.99 -17.55 21.87
C ARG A 438 -15.42 -18.77 22.66
N GLU A 439 -15.71 -19.87 21.98
CA GLU A 439 -16.11 -21.16 22.60
C GLU A 439 -17.25 -21.01 23.62
N GLY A 440 -18.21 -20.11 23.35
CA GLY A 440 -19.35 -19.84 24.23
C GLY A 440 -19.10 -18.81 25.34
N GLN A 441 -17.88 -18.29 25.46
CA GLN A 441 -17.58 -17.13 26.30
C GLN A 441 -17.79 -15.85 25.47
N THR A 442 -18.65 -14.98 25.93
CA THR A 442 -18.99 -13.72 25.23
C THR A 442 -18.37 -12.53 25.92
N ASN A 443 -17.91 -11.54 25.09
CA ASN A 443 -17.42 -10.25 25.54
C ASN A 443 -18.03 -9.15 24.67
N ASP A 444 -18.63 -8.14 25.30
CA ASP A 444 -19.24 -6.97 24.66
C ASP A 444 -18.50 -5.71 25.05
N ARG A 445 -18.12 -4.89 24.05
CA ARG A 445 -17.48 -3.58 24.28
C ARG A 445 -18.11 -2.52 23.39
N SER A 446 -18.23 -1.31 23.92
CA SER A 446 -18.78 -0.16 23.17
C SER A 446 -17.88 1.05 23.32
N PHE A 447 -17.69 1.77 22.21
CA PHE A 447 -16.83 2.93 22.10
C PHE A 447 -17.61 4.12 21.53
N ARG A 448 -17.23 5.34 21.90
CA ARG A 448 -17.81 6.57 21.39
C ARG A 448 -16.71 7.57 21.13
N TYR A 449 -16.68 8.12 19.92
CA TYR A 449 -15.68 9.09 19.52
C TYR A 449 -16.32 10.34 18.93
N LEU A 450 -15.69 11.48 19.21
CA LEU A 450 -15.95 12.71 18.51
C LEU A 450 -14.69 13.05 17.71
N LYS A 451 -14.84 13.15 16.39
CA LYS A 451 -13.76 13.30 15.42
C LYS A 451 -13.88 14.67 14.73
N PRO A 452 -13.35 15.76 15.34
CA PRO A 452 -13.28 17.06 14.69
C PRO A 452 -12.17 17.08 13.65
N ARG A 453 -12.38 17.87 12.57
CA ARG A 453 -11.39 18.17 11.54
C ARG A 453 -11.51 19.61 11.10
N VAL A 454 -10.37 20.28 10.97
CA VAL A 454 -10.27 21.65 10.46
C VAL A 454 -9.12 21.72 9.46
N GLU A 455 -9.42 22.22 8.27
CA GLU A 455 -8.43 22.45 7.21
C GLU A 455 -8.52 23.90 6.76
N LEU A 456 -7.39 24.58 6.76
CA LEU A 456 -7.22 25.93 6.24
C LEU A 456 -6.24 25.86 5.05
N ARG A 457 -6.68 26.33 3.89
CA ARG A 457 -5.87 26.49 2.70
C ARG A 457 -5.64 27.99 2.44
N TYR A 458 -4.39 28.33 2.07
CA TYR A 458 -4.00 29.67 1.69
C TYR A 458 -3.21 29.68 0.39
N ASP A 459 -3.79 30.23 -0.67
CA ASP A 459 -3.15 30.43 -1.97
C ASP A 459 -2.40 31.75 -1.95
N LEU A 460 -1.10 31.72 -1.57
CA LEU A 460 -0.24 32.90 -1.50
C LEU A 460 -0.10 33.55 -2.89
N THR A 461 0.19 32.72 -3.89
CA THR A 461 0.23 33.06 -5.32
C THR A 461 -0.45 31.91 -6.11
N PRO A 462 -0.73 32.06 -7.41
CA PRO A 462 -1.22 30.95 -8.22
C PRO A 462 -0.32 29.71 -8.21
N SER A 463 0.98 29.91 -7.93
CA SER A 463 1.97 28.83 -7.88
C SER A 463 2.29 28.33 -6.48
N ASP A 464 1.99 29.09 -5.44
CA ASP A 464 2.37 28.77 -4.05
C ASP A 464 1.13 28.60 -3.16
N GLN A 465 1.02 27.46 -2.50
CA GLN A 465 -0.11 27.11 -1.64
C GLN A 465 0.37 26.59 -0.30
N PHE A 466 -0.27 26.99 0.77
CA PHE A 466 -0.13 26.45 2.12
C PHE A 466 -1.42 25.75 2.54
N ARG A 467 -1.28 24.63 3.26
CA ARG A 467 -2.40 23.94 3.91
C ARG A 467 -2.03 23.66 5.36
N LEU A 468 -2.96 23.95 6.25
CA LEU A 468 -2.88 23.62 7.66
C LEU A 468 -4.05 22.70 8.00
N LEU A 469 -3.75 21.51 8.51
CA LEU A 469 -4.73 20.54 8.94
C LEU A 469 -4.57 20.24 10.43
N GLY A 470 -5.71 20.13 11.11
CA GLY A 470 -5.82 19.51 12.43
C GLY A 470 -7.02 18.58 12.45
N GLU A 471 -6.82 17.33 12.83
CA GLU A 471 -7.89 16.33 12.91
C GLU A 471 -7.69 15.37 14.07
N ARG A 472 -8.79 14.78 14.53
CA ARG A 472 -8.78 13.64 15.44
C ARG A 472 -9.51 12.48 14.80
N THR A 473 -8.86 11.30 14.81
CA THR A 473 -9.40 10.04 14.31
C THR A 473 -9.38 8.98 15.40
N ALA A 474 -10.18 7.92 15.23
CA ALA A 474 -10.08 6.69 16.00
C ALA A 474 -9.67 5.57 15.04
N SER A 475 -8.67 4.78 15.41
CA SER A 475 -8.25 3.63 14.60
C SER A 475 -9.32 2.56 14.59
N GLN A 476 -9.38 1.79 13.51
CA GLN A 476 -10.23 0.59 13.48
C GLN A 476 -9.44 -0.61 13.99
N LEU A 477 -10.05 -1.39 14.88
CA LEU A 477 -9.43 -2.58 15.39
C LEU A 477 -9.40 -3.69 14.33
N ASN A 478 -8.28 -4.36 14.20
CA ASN A 478 -8.20 -5.55 13.36
C ASN A 478 -8.88 -6.71 14.08
N LEU A 479 -9.98 -7.23 13.50
CA LEU A 479 -10.75 -8.32 14.13
C LEU A 479 -9.92 -9.60 14.30
N ASN A 480 -8.89 -9.82 13.47
CA ASN A 480 -7.97 -10.94 13.59
C ASN A 480 -7.14 -10.91 14.89
N GLU A 481 -6.94 -9.73 15.50
CA GLU A 481 -6.19 -9.60 16.76
C GLU A 481 -6.98 -10.04 18.00
N PHE A 482 -8.27 -10.27 17.82
CA PHE A 482 -9.11 -10.86 18.86
C PHE A 482 -9.00 -12.40 18.92
N VAL A 483 -8.40 -13.03 17.90
CA VAL A 483 -8.32 -14.47 17.73
C VAL A 483 -6.86 -14.92 17.64
N ALA A 484 -6.56 -16.13 18.15
CA ALA A 484 -5.19 -16.63 18.07
C ALA A 484 -4.74 -16.89 16.62
N SER A 485 -3.43 -16.69 16.38
CA SER A 485 -2.76 -16.93 15.09
C SER A 485 -1.32 -17.36 15.33
N ARG A 486 -0.67 -17.95 14.31
CA ARG A 486 0.76 -18.28 14.36
C ARG A 486 1.56 -17.42 13.36
N ASN A 487 2.72 -16.97 13.80
CA ASN A 487 3.76 -16.48 12.91
C ASN A 487 4.78 -17.60 12.67
N VAL A 488 4.92 -18.04 11.43
CA VAL A 488 5.80 -19.16 11.04
C VAL A 488 7.25 -18.76 11.13
N ASP A 489 7.61 -17.57 10.65
CA ASP A 489 8.99 -17.10 10.59
C ASP A 489 9.61 -16.87 11.97
N ASP A 490 8.79 -16.55 12.96
CA ASP A 490 9.25 -16.28 14.32
C ASP A 490 8.98 -17.44 15.29
N GLU A 491 8.36 -18.52 14.84
CA GLU A 491 7.92 -19.67 15.66
C GLU A 491 6.99 -19.26 16.84
N LEU A 492 6.28 -18.13 16.72
CA LEU A 492 5.46 -17.56 17.78
C LEU A 492 3.96 -17.81 17.57
N ILE A 493 3.25 -18.13 18.63
CA ILE A 493 1.79 -18.07 18.68
C ILE A 493 1.40 -16.72 19.25
N ASN A 494 0.61 -15.97 18.51
CA ASN A 494 -0.02 -14.74 18.98
C ASN A 494 -1.42 -15.10 19.51
N PHE A 495 -1.68 -14.85 20.77
CA PHE A 495 -2.99 -15.06 21.37
C PHE A 495 -3.89 -13.86 21.08
N GLY A 496 -5.17 -14.11 20.91
CA GLY A 496 -6.16 -13.05 20.73
C GLY A 496 -6.37 -12.26 22.03
N ASN A 497 -6.56 -10.94 21.91
CA ASN A 497 -6.84 -10.07 23.05
C ASN A 497 -8.26 -9.47 22.96
N PRO A 498 -9.23 -9.93 23.82
CA PRO A 498 -10.58 -9.41 23.81
C PRO A 498 -10.69 -7.98 24.39
N ASN A 499 -9.63 -7.45 24.98
CA ASN A 499 -9.62 -6.17 25.68
C ASN A 499 -9.01 -5.01 24.85
N LEU A 500 -8.80 -5.20 23.54
CA LEU A 500 -8.31 -4.15 22.66
C LEU A 500 -9.26 -2.96 22.59
N GLU A 501 -8.70 -1.76 22.61
CA GLU A 501 -9.39 -0.48 22.42
C GLU A 501 -8.84 0.26 21.19
N PRO A 502 -9.68 0.94 20.40
CA PRO A 502 -9.20 1.76 19.29
C PRO A 502 -8.24 2.87 19.77
N GLU A 503 -7.13 3.05 19.06
CA GLU A 503 -6.25 4.21 19.28
C GLU A 503 -6.99 5.49 18.93
N SER A 504 -6.72 6.55 19.69
CA SER A 504 -7.17 7.90 19.36
C SER A 504 -5.98 8.72 18.89
N ILE A 505 -6.03 9.18 17.64
CA ILE A 505 -4.91 9.87 16.98
C ILE A 505 -5.32 11.33 16.73
N SER A 506 -4.55 12.28 17.30
CA SER A 506 -4.67 13.70 16.98
C SER A 506 -3.53 14.09 16.05
N SER A 507 -3.86 14.42 14.81
CA SER A 507 -2.90 14.75 13.75
C SER A 507 -2.90 16.24 13.45
N TYR A 508 -1.71 16.83 13.29
CA TYR A 508 -1.51 18.21 12.88
C TYR A 508 -0.50 18.24 11.75
N SER A 509 -0.82 18.87 10.64
CA SER A 509 0.13 18.99 9.52
C SER A 509 0.11 20.37 8.89
N LEU A 510 1.29 20.77 8.39
CA LEU A 510 1.50 21.94 7.56
C LEU A 510 2.15 21.47 6.26
N SER A 511 1.51 21.77 5.13
CA SER A 511 2.03 21.51 3.80
C SER A 511 2.28 22.82 3.06
N TYR A 512 3.34 22.85 2.28
CA TYR A 512 3.66 23.89 1.32
C TYR A 512 3.88 23.25 -0.05
N GLU A 513 3.15 23.70 -1.06
CA GLU A 513 3.30 23.31 -2.44
C GLU A 513 3.74 24.50 -3.28
N ARG A 514 4.74 24.29 -4.14
CA ARG A 514 5.13 25.24 -5.19
C ARG A 514 5.14 24.55 -6.54
N ARG A 515 4.49 25.15 -7.52
CA ARG A 515 4.51 24.76 -8.93
C ARG A 515 5.52 25.56 -9.71
N PHE A 516 6.22 24.88 -10.61
CA PHE A 516 7.20 25.49 -11.50
C PHE A 516 6.52 26.03 -12.74
N ALA A 517 7.03 27.16 -13.26
CA ALA A 517 6.53 27.78 -14.48
C ALA A 517 6.61 26.82 -15.68
N ASN A 518 5.77 27.04 -16.69
CA ASN A 518 5.73 26.29 -17.94
C ASN A 518 5.58 24.77 -17.73
N ASP A 519 4.76 24.39 -16.78
CA ASP A 519 4.50 22.99 -16.44
C ASP A 519 5.77 22.18 -16.09
N GLY A 520 6.78 22.91 -15.58
CA GLY A 520 8.10 22.32 -15.23
C GLY A 520 8.07 21.36 -14.06
N GLY A 521 6.94 21.25 -13.36
CA GLY A 521 6.75 20.33 -12.22
C GLY A 521 6.26 21.01 -10.95
N SER A 522 6.46 20.34 -9.80
CA SER A 522 6.08 20.83 -8.48
C SER A 522 7.01 20.29 -7.39
N ILE A 523 7.06 21.01 -6.29
CA ILE A 523 7.66 20.56 -5.03
C ILE A 523 6.63 20.73 -3.90
N GLU A 524 6.49 19.70 -3.09
CA GLU A 524 5.67 19.71 -1.88
C GLU A 524 6.53 19.37 -0.67
N LEU A 525 6.37 20.13 0.39
CA LEU A 525 6.96 19.89 1.71
C LEU A 525 5.81 19.76 2.70
N LYS A 526 5.79 18.65 3.46
CA LYS A 526 4.80 18.42 4.52
C LYS A 526 5.50 18.08 5.82
N ALA A 527 5.17 18.80 6.88
CA ALA A 527 5.55 18.48 8.25
C ALA A 527 4.30 18.04 9.00
N ALA A 528 4.35 16.89 9.67
CA ALA A 528 3.23 16.35 10.43
C ALA A 528 3.67 15.93 11.84
N TYR A 529 2.76 16.06 12.79
CA TYR A 529 2.88 15.58 14.16
C TYR A 529 1.61 14.83 14.55
N GLU A 530 1.77 13.66 15.12
CA GLU A 530 0.68 12.82 15.61
C GLU A 530 0.88 12.54 17.09
N ASP A 531 -0.17 12.78 17.88
CA ASP A 531 -0.31 12.38 19.27
C ASP A 531 -1.27 11.19 19.34
N ILE A 532 -0.78 10.06 19.81
CA ILE A 532 -1.47 8.77 19.78
C ILE A 532 -1.76 8.35 21.22
N SER A 533 -3.02 8.29 21.58
CA SER A 533 -3.45 7.74 22.88
C SER A 533 -3.89 6.29 22.70
N ASP A 534 -3.63 5.48 23.71
CA ASP A 534 -3.96 4.03 23.73
C ASP A 534 -3.28 3.25 22.59
N HIS A 535 -2.01 3.59 22.30
CA HIS A 535 -1.24 2.97 21.22
C HIS A 535 -1.23 1.43 21.34
N ILE A 536 -1.48 0.77 20.20
CA ILE A 536 -1.57 -0.70 20.11
C ILE A 536 -0.22 -1.27 19.69
N ASP A 537 0.31 -2.17 20.52
CA ASP A 537 1.58 -2.86 20.26
C ASP A 537 1.63 -4.21 21.00
N ARG A 538 2.75 -4.89 21.00
CA ARG A 538 2.95 -6.21 21.64
C ARG A 538 2.92 -6.12 23.15
N ILE A 539 2.18 -7.05 23.78
CA ILE A 539 2.06 -7.22 25.23
C ILE A 539 2.20 -8.68 25.63
N LEU A 540 2.39 -8.91 26.93
CA LEU A 540 2.21 -10.23 27.57
C LEU A 540 0.81 -10.33 28.15
N ILE A 541 0.09 -11.42 27.89
CA ILE A 541 -1.24 -11.68 28.45
C ILE A 541 -1.24 -12.77 29.53
N GLY A 542 -0.14 -13.47 29.74
CA GLY A 542 0.05 -14.47 30.77
C GLY A 542 1.35 -15.24 30.58
N GLY A 543 2.20 -15.33 31.59
CA GLY A 543 3.51 -15.97 31.43
C GLY A 543 4.36 -15.34 30.35
N ASP A 544 4.68 -16.12 29.30
CA ASP A 544 5.42 -15.68 28.11
C ASP A 544 4.51 -15.58 26.85
N ASP A 545 3.18 -15.61 27.02
CA ASP A 545 2.24 -15.57 25.91
C ASP A 545 2.15 -14.17 25.30
N ALA A 546 2.38 -14.08 24.00
CA ALA A 546 2.35 -12.84 23.24
C ALA A 546 0.93 -12.52 22.73
N ALA A 547 0.56 -11.26 22.79
CA ALA A 547 -0.65 -10.72 22.16
C ALA A 547 -0.42 -9.29 21.72
N VAL A 548 -1.41 -8.71 21.04
CA VAL A 548 -1.49 -7.28 20.75
C VAL A 548 -2.36 -6.61 21.82
N GLY A 549 -1.96 -5.43 22.29
CA GLY A 549 -2.71 -4.69 23.32
C GLY A 549 -2.35 -3.23 23.39
N ASN A 550 -3.14 -2.46 24.14
CA ASN A 550 -2.90 -1.05 24.34
C ASN A 550 -1.76 -0.83 25.35
N ILE A 551 -0.74 -0.08 24.98
CA ILE A 551 0.47 0.12 25.79
C ILE A 551 0.62 1.56 26.34
N GLY A 552 -0.37 2.43 26.10
CA GLY A 552 -0.38 3.82 26.54
C GLY A 552 -0.09 4.80 25.39
N ASP A 553 0.54 5.94 25.71
CA ASP A 553 0.70 7.03 24.75
C ASP A 553 1.95 6.87 23.88
N ALA A 554 1.84 7.38 22.67
CA ALA A 554 2.92 7.45 21.70
C ALA A 554 2.83 8.75 20.89
N TRP A 555 3.92 9.09 20.19
CA TRP A 555 3.89 10.17 19.20
C TRP A 555 4.71 9.82 17.97
N ARG A 556 4.38 10.45 16.84
CA ARG A 556 5.10 10.36 15.57
C ARG A 556 5.26 11.72 14.92
N LYS A 557 6.41 11.98 14.31
CA LYS A 557 6.71 13.16 13.49
C LYS A 557 7.17 12.72 12.13
N ASN A 558 6.63 13.34 11.11
CA ASN A 558 6.99 13.10 9.72
C ASN A 558 7.40 14.39 9.04
N LEU A 559 8.47 14.33 8.24
CA LEU A 559 8.83 15.35 7.27
C LEU A 559 8.87 14.70 5.90
N GLU A 560 8.02 15.15 4.99
CA GLU A 560 7.90 14.60 3.66
C GLU A 560 8.30 15.65 2.62
N LEU A 561 9.10 15.23 1.64
CA LEU A 561 9.46 15.99 0.44
C LEU A 561 9.00 15.21 -0.79
N ASN A 562 8.16 15.81 -1.62
CA ASN A 562 7.77 15.30 -2.91
C ASN A 562 8.21 16.29 -4.00
N LEU A 563 9.05 15.85 -4.92
CA LEU A 563 9.49 16.61 -6.07
C LEU A 563 9.07 15.89 -7.35
N ASN A 564 8.42 16.61 -8.25
CA ASN A 564 8.22 16.19 -9.61
C ASN A 564 8.81 17.29 -10.52
N THR A 565 9.69 16.93 -11.42
CA THR A 565 10.32 17.93 -12.31
C THR A 565 10.52 17.40 -13.71
N ARG A 566 10.35 18.29 -14.70
CA ARG A 566 10.68 18.09 -16.11
C ARG A 566 12.00 18.74 -16.43
N PHE A 567 12.71 18.16 -17.35
CA PHE A 567 14.04 18.64 -17.76
C PHE A 567 14.00 19.58 -18.97
N GLY A 568 12.92 20.35 -19.16
CA GLY A 568 12.78 21.34 -20.22
C GLY A 568 13.91 22.40 -20.23
N PHE A 569 14.49 22.70 -19.06
CA PHE A 569 15.62 23.63 -18.92
C PHE A 569 16.93 23.12 -19.53
N ILE A 570 17.02 21.84 -19.88
CA ILE A 570 18.14 21.23 -20.62
C ILE A 570 17.67 20.63 -21.96
N ASN A 571 16.57 21.12 -22.52
CA ASN A 571 15.96 20.67 -23.78
C ASN A 571 15.51 19.20 -23.78
N LEU A 572 15.04 18.68 -22.64
CA LEU A 572 14.45 17.37 -22.49
C LEU A 572 13.06 17.46 -21.80
N PRO A 573 12.07 18.14 -22.40
CA PRO A 573 10.79 18.43 -21.75
C PRO A 573 9.95 17.18 -21.49
N SER A 574 10.18 16.12 -22.24
CA SER A 574 9.51 14.82 -22.07
C SER A 574 10.17 13.90 -21.03
N ALA A 575 11.31 14.29 -20.47
CA ALA A 575 11.94 13.59 -19.35
C ALA A 575 11.38 14.08 -18.02
N VAL A 576 10.92 13.17 -17.18
CA VAL A 576 10.30 13.44 -15.87
C VAL A 576 11.06 12.70 -14.77
N LEU A 577 11.41 13.41 -13.71
CA LEU A 577 11.94 12.85 -12.47
C LEU A 577 10.94 13.08 -11.35
N THR A 578 10.60 12.01 -10.64
CA THR A 578 9.84 12.08 -9.40
C THR A 578 10.71 11.59 -8.26
N LEU A 579 10.77 12.35 -7.17
CA LEU A 579 11.52 12.01 -5.97
C LEU A 579 10.59 12.17 -4.77
N SER A 580 10.56 11.17 -3.90
CA SER A 580 9.89 11.23 -2.60
C SER A 580 10.90 10.89 -1.51
N TYR A 581 10.90 11.68 -0.45
CA TYR A 581 11.70 11.42 0.74
C TYR A 581 10.85 11.63 1.98
N THR A 582 10.85 10.66 2.88
CA THR A 582 10.17 10.74 4.18
C THR A 582 11.18 10.50 5.27
N PHE A 583 11.21 11.43 6.21
CA PHE A 583 11.90 11.26 7.49
C PHE A 583 10.85 11.09 8.58
N GLU A 584 10.99 10.02 9.39
CA GLU A 584 10.11 9.71 10.51
C GLU A 584 10.89 9.65 11.82
N ASP A 585 10.35 10.27 12.86
CA ASP A 585 10.78 10.11 14.25
C ASP A 585 9.56 9.79 15.11
N SER A 586 9.70 8.85 16.04
CA SER A 586 8.59 8.38 16.85
C SER A 586 9.04 7.87 18.20
N GLU A 587 8.16 7.88 19.20
CA GLU A 587 8.48 7.38 20.53
C GLU A 587 7.23 6.78 21.20
N THR A 588 7.45 5.66 21.87
CA THR A 588 6.55 5.06 22.84
C THR A 588 7.33 4.51 24.03
N THR A 589 6.63 4.12 25.09
CA THR A 589 7.24 3.42 26.23
C THR A 589 7.09 1.92 26.02
N ASP A 590 8.21 1.22 25.93
CA ASP A 590 8.26 -0.22 25.83
C ASP A 590 7.61 -0.91 27.05
N PRO A 591 6.58 -1.74 26.88
CA PRO A 591 5.85 -2.33 28.02
C PRO A 591 6.64 -3.38 28.78
N PHE A 592 7.71 -3.94 28.18
CA PHE A 592 8.52 -4.97 28.81
C PHE A 592 9.67 -4.40 29.63
N THR A 593 10.32 -3.33 29.14
CA THR A 593 11.52 -2.77 29.73
C THR A 593 11.29 -1.42 30.42
N GLY A 594 10.16 -0.76 30.16
CA GLY A 594 9.85 0.59 30.62
C GLY A 594 10.72 1.68 29.97
N LYS A 595 11.54 1.35 28.97
CA LYS A 595 12.40 2.30 28.26
C LYS A 595 11.68 2.93 27.07
N LYS A 596 12.13 4.11 26.67
CA LYS A 596 11.66 4.75 25.43
C LYS A 596 12.25 4.06 24.21
N ARG A 597 11.42 3.85 23.18
CA ARG A 597 11.80 3.32 21.88
C ARG A 597 10.94 3.92 20.76
N ARG A 598 11.37 3.73 19.53
CA ARG A 598 10.55 4.03 18.35
C ARG A 598 9.32 3.11 18.28
N LEU A 599 8.31 3.53 17.54
CA LEU A 599 7.14 2.70 17.24
C LEU A 599 7.54 1.44 16.48
N HIS A 600 6.76 0.40 16.67
CA HIS A 600 6.86 -0.85 15.91
C HIS A 600 6.67 -0.56 14.41
N TYR A 601 7.52 -1.15 13.55
CA TYR A 601 7.59 -0.88 12.11
C TYR A 601 7.93 0.56 11.69
N SER A 602 8.29 1.44 12.60
CA SER A 602 8.82 2.76 12.28
C SER A 602 10.02 2.66 11.33
N THR A 603 10.01 3.48 10.29
CA THR A 603 11.08 3.55 9.28
C THR A 603 11.62 4.97 9.23
N PRO A 604 12.76 5.25 9.88
CA PRO A 604 13.30 6.61 10.02
C PRO A 604 13.55 7.33 8.70
N ASP A 605 14.01 6.61 7.68
CA ASP A 605 14.31 7.16 6.37
C ASP A 605 13.70 6.29 5.26
N TYR A 606 12.88 6.91 4.43
CA TYR A 606 12.38 6.31 3.19
C TYR A 606 12.67 7.24 2.02
N PHE A 607 13.33 6.72 1.01
CA PHE A 607 13.66 7.42 -0.23
C PHE A 607 13.16 6.64 -1.43
N GLN A 608 12.56 7.34 -2.39
CA GLN A 608 12.13 6.77 -3.66
C GLN A 608 12.44 7.73 -4.80
N VAL A 609 12.94 7.21 -5.90
CA VAL A 609 13.17 7.94 -7.14
C VAL A 609 12.59 7.19 -8.32
N SER A 610 12.03 7.93 -9.26
CA SER A 610 11.48 7.43 -10.50
C SER A 610 11.86 8.37 -11.63
N PHE A 611 12.27 7.80 -12.73
CA PHE A 611 12.60 8.50 -13.96
C PHE A 611 11.87 7.88 -15.14
N ARG A 612 11.31 8.70 -16.01
CA ARG A 612 10.74 8.33 -17.31
C ARG A 612 11.16 9.34 -18.35
N HIS A 613 11.50 8.86 -19.54
CA HIS A 613 11.76 9.69 -20.70
C HIS A 613 11.06 9.10 -21.92
N ASP A 614 10.13 9.86 -22.46
CA ASP A 614 9.47 9.59 -23.74
C ASP A 614 10.30 10.29 -24.83
N LEU A 615 11.01 9.52 -25.67
CA LEU A 615 11.94 10.07 -26.67
C LEU A 615 11.16 10.79 -27.77
N GLU A 616 11.34 12.10 -27.85
CA GLU A 616 10.67 12.94 -28.85
C GLU A 616 10.96 12.48 -30.29
N GLY A 617 9.90 12.44 -31.10
CA GLY A 617 10.01 12.01 -32.50
C GLY A 617 10.28 10.52 -32.69
N SER A 618 10.19 9.72 -31.61
CA SER A 618 10.27 8.27 -31.63
C SER A 618 9.06 7.64 -30.94
N ASN A 619 8.92 6.34 -31.09
CA ASN A 619 7.89 5.55 -30.40
C ASN A 619 8.45 4.87 -29.14
N ILE A 620 9.57 5.33 -28.62
CA ILE A 620 10.30 4.69 -27.51
C ILE A 620 10.12 5.51 -26.24
N ALA A 621 9.81 4.85 -25.13
CA ALA A 621 9.94 5.38 -23.80
C ALA A 621 10.78 4.44 -22.93
N TYR A 622 11.51 4.97 -21.97
CA TYR A 622 12.27 4.17 -21.00
C TYR A 622 12.30 4.85 -19.62
N GLY A 623 12.61 4.07 -18.61
CA GLY A 623 12.66 4.61 -17.27
C GLY A 623 13.05 3.58 -16.23
N PHE A 624 13.12 4.05 -14.99
CA PHE A 624 13.41 3.20 -13.84
C PHE A 624 12.73 3.72 -12.57
N ASN A 625 12.60 2.82 -11.59
CA ASN A 625 12.22 3.11 -10.22
C ASN A 625 13.25 2.51 -9.26
N ALA A 626 13.65 3.28 -8.27
CA ALA A 626 14.51 2.78 -7.19
C ALA A 626 14.01 3.30 -5.85
N HIS A 627 14.25 2.55 -4.78
CA HIS A 627 13.92 2.99 -3.43
C HIS A 627 14.91 2.44 -2.39
N ARG A 628 14.89 3.05 -1.21
CA ARG A 628 15.63 2.63 -0.04
C ARG A 628 14.79 2.85 1.21
N ARG A 629 14.97 1.96 2.19
CA ARG A 629 14.48 2.13 3.57
C ARG A 629 15.63 1.92 4.51
N SER A 630 15.65 2.58 5.67
CA SER A 630 16.68 2.35 6.67
C SER A 630 16.08 2.12 8.05
N GLY A 631 16.71 1.25 8.83
CA GLY A 631 16.53 1.08 10.26
C GLY A 631 15.11 0.75 10.70
N ARG A 632 14.37 -0.10 9.97
CA ARG A 632 13.03 -0.53 10.40
C ARG A 632 13.15 -1.34 11.69
N LEU A 633 12.45 -0.89 12.72
CA LEU A 633 12.39 -1.57 14.01
C LEU A 633 11.20 -2.52 14.07
N ARG A 634 11.44 -3.76 14.49
CA ARG A 634 10.43 -4.73 14.87
C ARG A 634 10.77 -5.29 16.25
N GLN A 635 9.82 -5.27 17.15
CA GLN A 635 9.99 -5.84 18.48
C GLN A 635 8.79 -6.72 18.79
N ASP A 636 9.05 -7.90 19.31
CA ASP A 636 8.04 -8.80 19.85
C ASP A 636 8.38 -9.15 21.30
N VAL A 637 7.56 -9.96 21.94
CA VAL A 637 7.73 -10.39 23.35
C VAL A 637 9.11 -11.01 23.57
N SER A 638 9.59 -11.83 22.63
CA SER A 638 10.82 -12.63 22.79
C SER A 638 12.00 -12.15 21.95
N PHE A 639 11.83 -11.15 21.07
CA PHE A 639 12.93 -10.67 20.23
C PHE A 639 12.85 -9.18 19.90
N PHE A 640 13.99 -8.68 19.50
CA PHE A 640 14.21 -7.35 18.92
C PHE A 640 14.88 -7.54 17.56
N GLU A 641 14.37 -6.87 16.53
CA GLU A 641 14.88 -6.93 15.17
C GLU A 641 15.07 -5.54 14.60
N GLU A 642 16.20 -5.31 13.96
CA GLU A 642 16.45 -4.13 13.14
C GLU A 642 16.72 -4.57 11.70
N THR A 643 16.08 -3.90 10.74
CA THR A 643 16.18 -4.24 9.32
C THR A 643 16.74 -3.09 8.53
N ASP A 644 17.83 -3.31 7.83
CA ASP A 644 18.40 -2.40 6.85
C ASP A 644 18.13 -2.88 5.43
N PHE A 645 17.73 -1.95 4.59
CA PHE A 645 17.48 -2.19 3.16
C PHE A 645 18.45 -1.33 2.35
N ASP A 646 19.21 -1.94 1.49
CA ASP A 646 20.03 -1.23 0.53
C ASP A 646 19.20 -0.51 -0.54
N ILE A 647 19.82 0.44 -1.26
CA ILE A 647 19.17 1.02 -2.45
C ILE A 647 19.05 -0.07 -3.48
N HIS A 648 17.83 -0.35 -3.91
CA HIS A 648 17.58 -1.29 -4.98
C HIS A 648 16.80 -0.69 -6.13
N LEU A 649 17.10 -1.17 -7.32
CA LEU A 649 16.38 -0.86 -8.53
C LEU A 649 15.14 -1.73 -8.60
N SER A 650 14.00 -1.18 -8.19
CA SER A 650 12.74 -1.91 -8.16
C SER A 650 12.26 -2.32 -9.53
N THR A 651 12.55 -1.51 -10.56
CA THR A 651 12.19 -1.80 -11.95
C THR A 651 12.94 -0.88 -12.88
N ALA A 652 13.44 -1.41 -14.00
CA ALA A 652 13.76 -0.63 -15.18
C ALA A 652 12.99 -1.15 -16.38
N PHE A 653 12.63 -0.30 -17.33
CA PHE A 653 11.81 -0.69 -18.46
C PHE A 653 12.17 0.06 -19.74
N ILE A 654 11.79 -0.55 -20.86
CA ILE A 654 11.70 0.05 -22.17
C ILE A 654 10.33 -0.27 -22.78
N GLU A 655 9.71 0.71 -23.41
CA GLU A 655 8.43 0.60 -24.12
C GLU A 655 8.60 0.99 -25.56
N TYR A 656 7.88 0.32 -26.45
CA TYR A 656 7.79 0.65 -27.85
C TYR A 656 6.34 0.67 -28.34
N ASN A 657 5.88 1.81 -28.84
CA ASN A 657 4.55 1.97 -29.42
C ASN A 657 4.59 1.62 -30.90
N PHE A 658 4.13 0.40 -31.28
CA PHE A 658 4.03 -0.01 -32.69
C PHE A 658 3.01 0.84 -33.46
N THR A 659 1.90 1.13 -32.80
CA THR A 659 0.82 2.01 -33.26
C THR A 659 0.29 2.79 -32.08
N PRO A 660 -0.56 3.83 -32.27
CA PRO A 660 -1.25 4.49 -31.16
C PRO A 660 -2.09 3.55 -30.28
N SER A 661 -2.41 2.35 -30.79
CA SER A 661 -3.25 1.36 -30.11
C SER A 661 -2.50 0.12 -29.63
N VAL A 662 -1.21 -0.03 -29.97
CA VAL A 662 -0.44 -1.25 -29.62
C VAL A 662 0.94 -0.89 -29.09
N LYS A 663 1.20 -1.31 -27.85
CA LYS A 663 2.46 -1.06 -27.14
C LYS A 663 3.07 -2.39 -26.65
N VAL A 664 4.38 -2.54 -26.77
CA VAL A 664 5.14 -3.60 -26.11
C VAL A 664 6.03 -2.99 -25.03
N ARG A 665 6.08 -3.65 -23.90
CA ARG A 665 6.93 -3.26 -22.77
C ARG A 665 7.79 -4.45 -22.35
N PHE A 666 9.07 -4.20 -22.18
CA PHE A 666 9.99 -5.08 -21.46
C PHE A 666 10.43 -4.38 -20.18
N ALA A 667 10.35 -5.09 -19.06
CA ALA A 667 10.76 -4.59 -17.77
C ALA A 667 11.57 -5.65 -17.02
N GLY A 668 12.52 -5.22 -16.21
CA GLY A 668 13.23 -6.09 -15.28
C GLY A 668 13.31 -5.46 -13.91
N ALA A 669 13.30 -6.27 -12.86
CA ALA A 669 13.45 -5.84 -11.48
C ALA A 669 14.57 -6.66 -10.80
N HIS A 670 15.11 -6.12 -9.69
CA HIS A 670 16.09 -6.77 -8.81
C HIS A 670 17.43 -7.17 -9.47
N PHE A 671 17.71 -6.77 -10.72
CA PHE A 671 18.84 -7.27 -11.53
C PHE A 671 20.17 -6.51 -11.33
N LEU A 672 20.20 -5.39 -10.59
CA LEU A 672 21.44 -4.62 -10.37
C LEU A 672 22.09 -4.87 -9.02
N ASN A 673 21.35 -5.20 -7.98
CA ASN A 673 21.86 -5.32 -6.61
C ASN A 673 21.15 -6.39 -5.79
N GLU A 674 20.65 -7.44 -6.41
CA GLU A 674 20.04 -8.59 -5.72
C GLU A 674 19.15 -8.20 -4.53
N ASP A 675 18.54 -7.03 -4.53
CA ASP A 675 17.64 -6.43 -3.50
C ASP A 675 17.98 -6.88 -2.07
N ARG A 676 19.23 -6.63 -1.67
CA ARG A 676 19.77 -7.12 -0.40
C ARG A 676 19.15 -6.44 0.80
N ARG A 677 18.69 -7.25 1.76
CA ARG A 677 18.14 -6.82 3.05
C ARG A 677 18.83 -7.56 4.17
N VAL A 678 19.27 -6.83 5.16
CA VAL A 678 19.89 -7.40 6.34
C VAL A 678 18.93 -7.27 7.51
N PHE A 679 18.65 -8.41 8.16
CA PHE A 679 17.83 -8.49 9.36
C PHE A 679 18.72 -8.96 10.51
N ASP A 680 18.94 -8.10 11.51
CA ASP A 680 19.62 -8.47 12.75
C ASP A 680 18.60 -8.65 13.85
N LYS A 681 18.44 -9.90 14.32
CA LYS A 681 17.45 -10.30 15.31
C LYS A 681 18.10 -10.85 16.57
N THR A 682 17.77 -10.31 17.71
CA THR A 682 18.22 -10.80 19.01
C THR A 682 17.05 -11.42 19.76
N PHE A 683 17.12 -12.72 20.03
CA PHE A 683 16.14 -13.46 20.81
C PHE A 683 16.52 -13.52 22.28
N TYR A 684 15.52 -13.44 23.16
CA TYR A 684 15.68 -13.50 24.61
C TYR A 684 15.06 -14.78 25.19
N LYS A 685 15.54 -15.22 26.35
CA LYS A 685 14.98 -16.38 27.06
C LYS A 685 13.71 -15.97 27.81
N GLY A 686 12.59 -16.63 27.45
CA GLY A 686 11.26 -16.26 27.91
C GLY A 686 10.81 -14.98 27.20
N ASN A 687 11.08 -13.83 27.77
CA ASN A 687 10.72 -12.54 27.19
C ASN A 687 11.85 -11.51 27.31
N ILE A 688 11.69 -10.41 26.59
CA ILE A 688 12.68 -9.32 26.47
C ILE A 688 13.00 -8.65 27.82
N ALA A 689 12.03 -8.62 28.75
CA ALA A 689 12.21 -8.04 30.09
C ALA A 689 13.29 -8.77 30.89
N ASN A 690 13.50 -10.05 30.64
CA ASN A 690 14.54 -10.85 31.32
C ASN A 690 15.95 -10.42 30.94
N SER A 691 16.14 -9.72 29.83
CA SER A 691 17.42 -9.24 29.30
C SER A 691 18.49 -10.34 29.13
N VAL A 692 18.08 -11.62 29.08
CA VAL A 692 18.97 -12.77 28.90
C VAL A 692 18.90 -13.25 27.46
N ILE A 693 19.95 -13.00 26.68
CA ILE A 693 20.00 -13.39 25.26
C ILE A 693 19.95 -14.93 25.16
N LYS A 694 19.14 -15.43 24.25
CA LYS A 694 18.98 -16.84 23.87
C LYS A 694 19.87 -17.16 22.66
N ARG A 695 19.79 -16.34 21.62
CA ARG A 695 20.54 -16.43 20.37
C ARG A 695 20.48 -15.10 19.63
N ILE A 696 21.39 -14.92 18.68
CA ILE A 696 21.41 -13.79 17.76
C ILE A 696 21.33 -14.39 16.36
N GLU A 697 20.47 -13.82 15.50
CA GLU A 697 20.33 -14.21 14.11
C GLU A 697 20.63 -13.00 13.22
N SER A 698 21.45 -13.22 12.20
CA SER A 698 21.71 -12.24 11.14
C SER A 698 21.33 -12.88 9.81
N GLN A 699 20.35 -12.31 9.12
CA GLN A 699 19.82 -12.80 7.87
C GLN A 699 20.17 -11.86 6.74
N ASP A 700 20.71 -12.38 5.67
CA ASP A 700 20.99 -11.69 4.41
C ASP A 700 20.00 -12.18 3.36
N TRP A 701 19.01 -11.36 3.03
CA TRP A 701 17.96 -11.67 2.08
C TRP A 701 18.30 -11.08 0.72
N THR A 702 18.18 -11.90 -0.32
CA THR A 702 18.24 -11.48 -1.71
C THR A 702 16.98 -11.91 -2.45
N ILE A 703 16.55 -11.10 -3.40
CA ILE A 703 15.42 -11.41 -4.28
C ILE A 703 16.00 -11.67 -5.67
N ALA A 704 15.68 -12.81 -6.25
CA ALA A 704 16.13 -13.15 -7.60
C ALA A 704 15.60 -12.14 -8.63
N PRO A 705 16.38 -11.82 -9.67
CA PRO A 705 15.93 -10.98 -10.76
C PRO A 705 14.69 -11.52 -11.46
N ASP A 706 13.76 -10.64 -11.79
CA ASP A 706 12.57 -10.96 -12.58
C ASP A 706 12.49 -10.10 -13.83
N TYR A 707 11.96 -10.69 -14.90
CA TYR A 707 11.79 -10.06 -16.20
C TYR A 707 10.36 -10.22 -16.69
N VAL A 708 9.77 -9.12 -17.16
CA VAL A 708 8.40 -9.09 -17.67
C VAL A 708 8.40 -8.60 -19.10
N LEU A 709 7.79 -9.38 -20.00
CA LEU A 709 7.45 -8.94 -21.34
C LEU A 709 5.93 -8.83 -21.44
N SER A 710 5.41 -7.66 -21.83
CA SER A 710 3.97 -7.47 -22.03
C SER A 710 3.64 -6.78 -23.34
N LEU A 711 2.46 -7.11 -23.88
CA LEU A 711 1.84 -6.50 -25.06
C LEU A 711 0.49 -5.92 -24.65
N GLN A 712 0.30 -4.64 -24.88
CA GLN A 712 -0.95 -3.92 -24.64
C GLN A 712 -1.59 -3.53 -25.97
N ALA A 713 -2.89 -3.78 -26.11
CA ALA A 713 -3.67 -3.41 -27.29
C ALA A 713 -5.00 -2.77 -26.90
N ILE A 714 -5.42 -1.74 -27.64
CA ILE A 714 -6.73 -1.07 -27.53
C ILE A 714 -7.44 -1.20 -28.86
N PHE A 715 -8.75 -1.48 -28.84
CA PHE A 715 -9.59 -1.67 -30.04
C PHE A 715 -11.04 -1.24 -29.82
#